data_43f3c3052237f0d7ba1bec1a47fec007
#
_entry.id   43f3c3052237f0d7ba1bec1a47fec007
#
_cell.length_a   1.000
_cell.length_b   1.000
_cell.length_c   1.000
_cell.angle_alpha   90.00
_cell.angle_beta   90.00
_cell.angle_gamma   90.00
#
_symmetry.space_group_name_H-M   'P 1'
#
loop_
_entity.id
_entity.type
_entity.pdbx_description
1 polymer ?
#
loop_
_entity_poly.entity_id
_entity_poly.type
_entity_poly.pdbx_seq_one_letter_code
_entity_poly.pdbx_strand_id
1 'polypeptide(L)'
;MVPSYVTARPNNRELLRQVIRGLLVTIVPSAMFLAIRDQSLLLLYRQAFLGTIHVMKTFRPQFLVSLFVCLCAAVFTLDSARSETADGVEYFEKHVRPLLAKHCYACHSSRTGKHEGGLLLDSKAGWTVGGDSGPAVVPENVDASLLIQAVRYMDPDRQMPPDRALPKSAVVHLERWVQMGAPDPRDKAMDALEPNNNPSDPIAGREHWAFRPLRQELPPDVKTTDWPQSTIDTFVLSQLETASLRPARDTDHRTLMRRVYLQLTGLPPTPKQLAAYLADDRPDAFERLVDQLLNSPRFGERWGRHWLDLARYADSNGLDENFLFREAWRYRNWVIAAVNADVPFDRFLLEQIAGDLLPHDSIEQRDRQRIAAGFLVMGPKVLLGNDPKERRMDVADEQLDTIGRAVLGQTLGCARCHDHKFDPVPTADYYALAGIFTSTKVMQQRYMLGQQRVMERLAGLGPDGNSPNDAYEKYWRKRPKLTEKQKHAKAALELLEKGDVTAVDAFAAEHKDAVAEAAADVKQPIEQRVAAQKAFVADLNAAVAKPPAIPPRAMIPSDEDTPADESIRLAGQFDRLGDQVPRGFLRVISDDTVDIPEGQSGRLELARWLTDVDNGAGRLAARVLANRVWHHLIGRGIVRTVDNFGRSGEAPSHPELLDHLAREVIDSGWSLKSLVRKVVLTRTFAMSSLHDEASHAVDPENRLLWRAHRRRLTPEALRDAMLLAAGTLDVTPMDSTVSYLGDQATAVGDNKNRRRTDFPCRS
;
A
#
# COMPACT_ATOMS: atom_id res chain seq x y z
N MET A 1 38.52 2.68 -67.28
CA MET A 1 38.52 1.23 -67.34
C MET A 1 37.43 0.73 -66.42
N VAL A 2 36.31 0.35 -66.96
CA VAL A 2 35.12 -0.17 -66.22
C VAL A 2 35.08 -1.66 -66.50
N PRO A 3 35.01 -2.53 -65.54
CA PRO A 3 34.75 -3.97 -65.79
C PRO A 3 33.23 -4.20 -65.77
N SER A 4 32.73 -4.76 -66.86
CA SER A 4 31.40 -5.26 -67.12
C SER A 4 31.04 -6.43 -66.21
N TYR A 5 29.93 -6.31 -65.47
CA TYR A 5 29.34 -7.43 -64.75
C TYR A 5 28.25 -8.07 -65.61
N VAL A 6 28.49 -9.33 -65.90
CA VAL A 6 27.51 -10.24 -66.54
C VAL A 6 26.45 -10.64 -65.52
N THR A 7 25.21 -10.26 -65.77
CA THR A 7 24.03 -10.66 -64.95
C THR A 7 23.57 -12.05 -65.34
N ALA A 8 23.90 -13.03 -64.53
CA ALA A 8 23.22 -14.32 -64.58
C ALA A 8 21.87 -14.21 -63.83
N ARG A 9 20.75 -14.50 -64.49
CA ARG A 9 19.41 -14.62 -63.84
C ARG A 9 19.40 -15.81 -62.93
N PRO A 10 19.02 -15.63 -61.62
CA PRO A 10 18.88 -16.79 -60.74
C PRO A 10 17.70 -17.68 -61.12
N ASN A 11 17.91 -18.96 -61.03
CA ASN A 11 16.95 -20.02 -61.34
C ASN A 11 15.76 -19.94 -60.35
N ASN A 12 14.52 -19.87 -60.84
CA ASN A 12 13.29 -19.70 -60.02
C ASN A 12 13.15 -20.68 -58.85
N ARG A 13 13.85 -21.82 -58.88
CA ARG A 13 13.86 -22.78 -57.78
C ARG A 13 14.73 -22.31 -56.58
N GLU A 14 15.78 -21.52 -56.81
CA GLU A 14 16.66 -21.01 -55.75
C GLU A 14 16.03 -19.81 -55.05
N LEU A 15 15.35 -18.95 -55.81
CA LEU A 15 14.58 -17.84 -55.27
C LEU A 15 13.43 -18.29 -54.37
N LEU A 16 12.73 -19.36 -54.81
CA LEU A 16 11.65 -19.98 -54.04
C LEU A 16 12.17 -20.61 -52.74
N ARG A 17 13.36 -21.22 -52.74
CA ARG A 17 14.01 -21.77 -51.53
C ARG A 17 14.46 -20.69 -50.56
N GLN A 18 14.93 -19.53 -51.04
CA GLN A 18 15.32 -18.40 -50.19
C GLN A 18 14.09 -17.71 -49.58
N VAL A 19 13.00 -17.56 -50.34
CA VAL A 19 11.73 -17.01 -49.82
C VAL A 19 11.10 -17.92 -48.76
N ILE A 20 11.10 -19.23 -49.02
CA ILE A 20 10.58 -20.21 -48.05
C ILE A 20 11.46 -20.30 -46.79
N ARG A 21 12.79 -20.20 -46.90
CA ARG A 21 13.67 -20.13 -45.74
C ARG A 21 13.50 -18.81 -44.96
N GLY A 22 13.32 -17.67 -45.63
CA GLY A 22 13.03 -16.37 -45.00
C GLY A 22 11.71 -16.37 -44.24
N LEU A 23 10.65 -16.93 -44.82
CA LEU A 23 9.33 -17.08 -44.19
C LEU A 23 9.34 -18.04 -42.99
N LEU A 24 10.05 -19.16 -43.06
CA LEU A 24 10.16 -20.11 -41.95
C LEU A 24 11.01 -19.59 -40.78
N VAL A 25 11.97 -18.72 -41.00
CA VAL A 25 12.86 -18.19 -39.96
C VAL A 25 12.25 -16.95 -39.25
N THR A 26 11.40 -16.19 -39.95
CA THR A 26 10.89 -14.90 -39.43
C THR A 26 9.45 -14.99 -38.92
N ILE A 27 8.57 -15.79 -39.52
CA ILE A 27 7.14 -15.83 -39.20
C ILE A 27 6.83 -16.94 -38.19
N VAL A 28 7.52 -18.08 -38.23
CA VAL A 28 7.25 -19.21 -37.31
C VAL A 28 7.59 -18.88 -35.84
N PRO A 29 8.68 -18.17 -35.49
CA PRO A 29 8.92 -17.76 -34.12
C PRO A 29 7.90 -16.73 -33.58
N SER A 30 7.42 -15.83 -34.43
CA SER A 30 6.44 -14.79 -34.03
C SER A 30 5.05 -15.37 -33.78
N ALA A 31 4.62 -16.35 -34.58
CA ALA A 31 3.35 -17.05 -34.37
C ALA A 31 3.41 -18.00 -33.15
N MET A 32 4.58 -18.58 -32.86
CA MET A 32 4.77 -19.43 -31.68
C MET A 32 4.78 -18.62 -30.37
N PHE A 33 5.21 -17.35 -30.38
CA PHE A 33 5.17 -16.47 -29.20
C PHE A 33 3.76 -16.00 -28.84
N LEU A 34 2.86 -15.89 -29.81
CA LEU A 34 1.44 -15.56 -29.62
C LEU A 34 0.60 -16.77 -29.17
N ALA A 35 0.95 -17.98 -29.61
CA ALA A 35 0.21 -19.20 -29.28
C ALA A 35 0.50 -19.78 -27.87
N ILE A 36 1.54 -19.30 -27.16
CA ILE A 36 1.91 -19.76 -25.80
C ILE A 36 0.87 -19.34 -24.73
N ARG A 37 -0.12 -18.52 -25.08
CA ARG A 37 -1.16 -18.06 -24.15
C ARG A 37 -2.39 -18.97 -24.04
N ASP A 38 -2.58 -19.94 -24.95
CA ASP A 38 -3.73 -20.84 -24.90
C ASP A 38 -3.33 -22.30 -25.24
N GLN A 39 -3.31 -23.14 -24.23
CA GLN A 39 -2.91 -24.55 -24.36
C GLN A 39 -3.83 -25.38 -25.28
N SER A 40 -5.08 -24.97 -25.46
CA SER A 40 -6.04 -25.67 -26.33
C SER A 40 -5.73 -25.48 -27.83
N LEU A 41 -5.19 -24.33 -28.19
CA LEU A 41 -4.75 -24.01 -29.54
C LEU A 41 -3.45 -24.75 -29.95
N LEU A 42 -2.57 -24.98 -28.97
CA LEU A 42 -1.32 -25.71 -29.21
C LEU A 42 -1.53 -27.18 -29.60
N LEU A 43 -2.54 -27.80 -29.02
CA LEU A 43 -2.89 -29.23 -29.33
C LEU A 43 -3.51 -29.35 -30.73
N LEU A 44 -4.35 -28.44 -31.13
CA LEU A 44 -4.95 -28.38 -32.48
C LEU A 44 -3.87 -28.09 -33.56
N TYR A 45 -2.93 -27.21 -33.24
CA TYR A 45 -1.82 -26.86 -34.13
C TYR A 45 -0.86 -28.05 -34.32
N ARG A 46 -0.59 -28.81 -33.27
CA ARG A 46 0.28 -29.99 -33.29
C ARG A 46 -0.34 -31.14 -34.10
N GLN A 47 -1.65 -31.37 -34.01
CA GLN A 47 -2.37 -32.36 -34.83
C GLN A 47 -2.46 -31.97 -36.30
N ALA A 48 -2.73 -30.69 -36.57
CA ALA A 48 -2.78 -30.16 -37.95
C ALA A 48 -1.38 -30.22 -38.63
N PHE A 49 -0.31 -29.91 -37.87
CA PHE A 49 1.06 -29.92 -38.41
C PHE A 49 1.56 -31.33 -38.72
N LEU A 50 1.27 -32.32 -37.89
CA LEU A 50 1.64 -33.72 -38.14
C LEU A 50 0.82 -34.35 -39.29
N GLY A 51 -0.45 -33.96 -39.46
CA GLY A 51 -1.28 -34.37 -40.60
C GLY A 51 -0.78 -33.78 -41.94
N THR A 52 -0.33 -32.54 -41.94
CA THR A 52 0.13 -31.85 -43.14
C THR A 52 1.45 -32.37 -43.69
N ILE A 53 2.35 -32.85 -42.82
CA ILE A 53 3.63 -33.49 -43.25
C ILE A 53 3.40 -34.82 -43.99
N HIS A 54 2.36 -35.57 -43.66
CA HIS A 54 2.05 -36.83 -44.31
C HIS A 54 1.41 -36.64 -45.69
N VAL A 55 0.64 -35.58 -45.90
CA VAL A 55 -0.03 -35.22 -47.16
C VAL A 55 0.94 -34.59 -48.18
N MET A 56 2.04 -33.93 -47.70
CA MET A 56 3.01 -33.27 -48.58
C MET A 56 3.81 -34.22 -49.52
N LYS A 57 3.70 -35.51 -49.37
CA LYS A 57 4.41 -36.49 -50.22
C LYS A 57 3.65 -36.89 -51.51
N THR A 58 2.39 -36.46 -51.67
CA THR A 58 1.52 -37.01 -52.74
C THR A 58 0.84 -35.99 -53.68
N PHE A 59 0.98 -34.66 -53.48
CA PHE A 59 0.29 -33.65 -54.28
C PHE A 59 1.19 -32.64 -55.02
N ARG A 60 0.72 -32.15 -56.19
CA ARG A 60 1.42 -31.13 -57.00
C ARG A 60 1.51 -29.77 -56.31
N PRO A 61 2.63 -29.02 -56.44
CA PRO A 61 2.95 -27.85 -55.65
C PRO A 61 1.99 -26.63 -55.79
N GLN A 62 1.18 -26.57 -56.84
CA GLN A 62 0.24 -25.49 -57.07
C GLN A 62 -1.00 -25.55 -56.16
N PHE A 63 -1.43 -26.75 -55.74
CA PHE A 63 -2.60 -26.91 -54.86
C PHE A 63 -2.28 -26.55 -53.40
N LEU A 64 -1.04 -26.78 -53.01
CA LEU A 64 -0.57 -26.50 -51.64
C LEU A 64 -0.43 -24.98 -51.37
N VAL A 65 -0.04 -24.22 -52.37
CA VAL A 65 0.05 -22.74 -52.25
C VAL A 65 -1.34 -22.11 -52.10
N SER A 66 -2.34 -22.58 -52.84
CA SER A 66 -3.71 -22.09 -52.73
C SER A 66 -4.35 -22.45 -51.42
N LEU A 67 -4.12 -23.64 -50.85
CA LEU A 67 -4.63 -24.08 -49.57
C LEU A 67 -3.98 -23.29 -48.43
N PHE A 68 -2.69 -23.02 -48.55
CA PHE A 68 -1.95 -22.22 -47.55
C PHE A 68 -2.35 -20.75 -47.54
N VAL A 69 -2.60 -20.14 -48.70
CA VAL A 69 -3.12 -18.78 -48.86
C VAL A 69 -4.53 -18.68 -48.27
N CYS A 70 -5.41 -19.65 -48.54
CA CYS A 70 -6.74 -19.68 -47.93
C CYS A 70 -6.72 -19.85 -46.41
N LEU A 71 -5.80 -20.69 -45.88
CA LEU A 71 -5.64 -20.92 -44.45
C LEU A 71 -5.09 -19.64 -43.75
N CYS A 72 -4.10 -18.96 -44.39
CA CYS A 72 -3.57 -17.71 -43.89
C CYS A 72 -4.63 -16.59 -43.94
N ALA A 73 -5.44 -16.52 -45.02
CA ALA A 73 -6.54 -15.53 -45.10
C ALA A 73 -7.61 -15.79 -44.02
N ALA A 74 -7.95 -17.03 -43.74
CA ALA A 74 -8.90 -17.39 -42.69
C ALA A 74 -8.37 -17.07 -41.26
N VAL A 75 -7.06 -17.25 -41.02
CA VAL A 75 -6.41 -16.89 -39.74
C VAL A 75 -6.34 -15.38 -39.57
N PHE A 76 -6.03 -14.63 -40.63
CA PHE A 76 -6.02 -13.15 -40.59
C PHE A 76 -7.42 -12.55 -40.39
N THR A 77 -8.46 -13.14 -40.94
CA THR A 77 -9.84 -12.67 -40.71
C THR A 77 -10.35 -12.98 -39.30
N LEU A 78 -9.91 -14.10 -38.70
CA LEU A 78 -10.24 -14.43 -37.30
C LEU A 78 -9.49 -13.55 -36.29
N ASP A 79 -8.25 -13.15 -36.57
CA ASP A 79 -7.47 -12.27 -35.70
C ASP A 79 -7.99 -10.81 -35.80
N SER A 80 -8.39 -10.34 -36.97
CA SER A 80 -9.00 -9.02 -37.15
C SER A 80 -10.33 -8.88 -36.41
N ALA A 81 -11.20 -9.90 -36.51
CA ALA A 81 -12.49 -9.90 -35.80
C ALA A 81 -12.32 -9.99 -34.27
N ARG A 82 -11.24 -10.63 -33.78
CA ARG A 82 -10.93 -10.75 -32.34
C ARG A 82 -10.29 -9.48 -31.78
N SER A 83 -9.51 -8.75 -32.57
CA SER A 83 -8.96 -7.45 -32.23
C SER A 83 -10.04 -6.37 -32.16
N GLU A 84 -10.97 -6.31 -33.12
CA GLU A 84 -12.07 -5.35 -33.12
C GLU A 84 -13.01 -5.52 -31.93
N THR A 85 -13.27 -6.76 -31.48
CA THR A 85 -14.11 -7.01 -30.30
C THR A 85 -13.38 -6.67 -29.00
N ALA A 86 -12.07 -6.84 -28.90
CA ALA A 86 -11.28 -6.49 -27.72
C ALA A 86 -11.19 -4.96 -27.54
N ASP A 87 -10.91 -4.23 -28.61
CA ASP A 87 -10.88 -2.76 -28.64
C ASP A 87 -12.25 -2.16 -28.32
N GLY A 88 -13.32 -2.79 -28.80
CA GLY A 88 -14.68 -2.37 -28.52
C GLY A 88 -15.10 -2.55 -27.07
N VAL A 89 -14.71 -3.66 -26.45
CA VAL A 89 -14.96 -3.91 -25.02
C VAL A 89 -14.17 -2.95 -24.15
N GLU A 90 -12.91 -2.67 -24.48
CA GLU A 90 -12.11 -1.66 -23.76
C GLU A 90 -12.76 -0.27 -23.89
N TYR A 91 -13.23 0.09 -25.08
CA TYR A 91 -13.94 1.35 -25.28
C TYR A 91 -15.21 1.46 -24.43
N PHE A 92 -16.00 0.37 -24.36
CA PHE A 92 -17.19 0.31 -23.51
C PHE A 92 -16.85 0.54 -22.03
N GLU A 93 -15.88 -0.19 -21.49
CA GLU A 93 -15.51 -0.10 -20.08
C GLU A 93 -14.94 1.28 -19.70
N LYS A 94 -14.18 1.89 -20.62
CA LYS A 94 -13.50 3.16 -20.36
C LYS A 94 -14.41 4.39 -20.56
N HIS A 95 -15.31 4.36 -21.53
CA HIS A 95 -16.08 5.55 -21.94
C HIS A 95 -17.58 5.43 -21.77
N VAL A 96 -18.16 4.25 -21.98
CA VAL A 96 -19.62 4.07 -22.03
C VAL A 96 -20.18 3.66 -20.67
N ARG A 97 -19.63 2.63 -20.04
CA ARG A 97 -20.10 2.13 -18.74
C ARG A 97 -20.09 3.20 -17.65
N PRO A 98 -19.05 4.06 -17.51
CA PRO A 98 -19.09 5.15 -16.55
C PRO A 98 -20.20 6.18 -16.82
N LEU A 99 -20.51 6.45 -18.11
CA LEU A 99 -21.60 7.34 -18.46
C LEU A 99 -22.98 6.75 -18.11
N LEU A 100 -23.19 5.46 -18.43
CA LEU A 100 -24.42 4.75 -18.08
C LEU A 100 -24.61 4.71 -16.55
N ALA A 101 -23.54 4.38 -15.82
CA ALA A 101 -23.55 4.31 -14.35
C ALA A 101 -23.90 5.67 -13.72
N LYS A 102 -23.31 6.74 -14.26
CA LYS A 102 -23.48 8.09 -13.70
C LYS A 102 -24.83 8.72 -14.01
N HIS A 103 -25.40 8.45 -15.18
CA HIS A 103 -26.53 9.22 -15.70
C HIS A 103 -27.81 8.40 -15.95
N CYS A 104 -27.73 7.07 -15.94
CA CYS A 104 -28.85 6.20 -16.35
C CYS A 104 -29.27 5.18 -15.28
N TYR A 105 -28.31 4.60 -14.52
CA TYR A 105 -28.60 3.49 -13.60
C TYR A 105 -29.46 3.87 -12.40
N ALA A 106 -29.58 5.15 -12.07
CA ALA A 106 -30.47 5.59 -11.00
C ALA A 106 -31.94 5.23 -11.26
N CYS A 107 -32.34 5.16 -12.57
CA CYS A 107 -33.68 4.86 -12.99
C CYS A 107 -33.81 3.58 -13.87
N HIS A 108 -32.69 3.10 -14.45
CA HIS A 108 -32.68 2.01 -15.45
C HIS A 108 -31.67 0.92 -15.06
N SER A 109 -31.75 0.40 -13.85
CA SER A 109 -30.87 -0.66 -13.37
C SER A 109 -31.60 -1.65 -12.49
N SER A 110 -31.29 -2.93 -12.65
CA SER A 110 -31.78 -4.01 -11.80
C SER A 110 -31.37 -3.81 -10.34
N ARG A 111 -30.21 -3.17 -10.08
CA ARG A 111 -29.68 -2.90 -8.74
C ARG A 111 -30.50 -1.91 -7.93
N THR A 112 -31.08 -0.91 -8.58
CA THR A 112 -31.89 0.11 -7.89
C THR A 112 -33.35 -0.34 -7.71
N GLY A 113 -33.71 -1.49 -8.26
CA GLY A 113 -35.09 -1.95 -8.35
C GLY A 113 -36.00 -1.02 -9.17
N LYS A 114 -35.42 0.00 -9.82
CA LYS A 114 -36.12 0.95 -10.68
C LYS A 114 -35.80 0.61 -12.14
N HIS A 115 -36.84 0.31 -12.88
CA HIS A 115 -36.79 0.04 -14.32
C HIS A 115 -37.92 0.81 -15.00
N GLU A 116 -37.80 2.14 -14.93
CA GLU A 116 -38.79 3.03 -15.51
C GLU A 116 -38.91 2.80 -17.02
N GLY A 117 -40.14 2.68 -17.51
CA GLY A 117 -40.42 2.26 -18.88
C GLY A 117 -39.98 0.81 -19.20
N GLY A 118 -39.85 -0.05 -18.21
CA GLY A 118 -39.40 -1.45 -18.40
C GLY A 118 -37.94 -1.62 -18.84
N LEU A 119 -37.16 -0.53 -18.94
CA LEU A 119 -35.83 -0.54 -19.53
C LEU A 119 -34.73 -0.79 -18.48
N LEU A 120 -33.83 -1.74 -18.75
CA LEU A 120 -32.59 -2.00 -18.01
C LEU A 120 -31.38 -1.67 -18.91
N LEU A 121 -30.46 -0.84 -18.39
CA LEU A 121 -29.23 -0.45 -19.10
C LEU A 121 -27.97 -1.02 -18.45
N ASP A 122 -28.09 -1.78 -17.39
CA ASP A 122 -27.00 -2.39 -16.65
C ASP A 122 -26.61 -3.79 -17.15
N SER A 123 -27.23 -4.28 -18.21
CA SER A 123 -26.87 -5.52 -18.90
C SER A 123 -27.09 -5.45 -20.41
N LYS A 124 -26.36 -6.26 -21.17
CA LYS A 124 -26.54 -6.38 -22.62
C LYS A 124 -27.94 -6.91 -22.96
N ALA A 125 -28.39 -7.95 -22.25
CA ALA A 125 -29.72 -8.47 -22.43
C ALA A 125 -30.80 -7.41 -22.15
N GLY A 126 -30.64 -6.58 -21.12
CA GLY A 126 -31.59 -5.55 -20.73
C GLY A 126 -31.79 -4.51 -21.83
N TRP A 127 -30.74 -3.93 -22.40
CA TRP A 127 -30.89 -2.93 -23.45
C TRP A 127 -31.22 -3.55 -24.83
N THR A 128 -30.92 -4.84 -25.06
CA THR A 128 -31.30 -5.58 -26.24
C THR A 128 -32.80 -5.88 -26.26
N VAL A 129 -33.34 -6.33 -25.15
CA VAL A 129 -34.80 -6.51 -24.96
C VAL A 129 -35.48 -5.16 -24.99
N GLY A 130 -34.84 -4.15 -24.35
CA GLY A 130 -35.34 -2.79 -24.25
C GLY A 130 -36.44 -2.62 -23.24
N GLY A 131 -37.20 -1.53 -23.35
CA GLY A 131 -38.34 -1.20 -22.51
C GLY A 131 -39.68 -1.28 -23.24
N ASP A 132 -40.69 -0.61 -22.69
CA ASP A 132 -42.05 -0.54 -23.27
C ASP A 132 -42.08 -0.05 -24.70
N SER A 133 -41.07 0.70 -25.15
CA SER A 133 -40.96 1.23 -26.53
C SER A 133 -40.11 0.37 -27.47
N GLY A 134 -39.61 -0.79 -27.00
CA GLY A 134 -38.76 -1.71 -27.76
C GLY A 134 -37.28 -1.61 -27.45
N PRO A 135 -36.38 -2.22 -28.27
CA PRO A 135 -34.95 -2.26 -28.06
C PRO A 135 -34.32 -0.88 -27.86
N ALA A 136 -33.57 -0.70 -26.80
CA ALA A 136 -32.98 0.61 -26.50
C ALA A 136 -31.76 0.90 -27.40
N VAL A 137 -31.02 -0.13 -27.81
CA VAL A 137 -29.82 -0.04 -28.66
C VAL A 137 -29.96 -1.01 -29.84
N VAL A 138 -29.79 -0.50 -31.04
CA VAL A 138 -29.68 -1.30 -32.27
C VAL A 138 -28.21 -1.24 -32.71
N PRO A 139 -27.44 -2.31 -32.57
CA PRO A 139 -26.04 -2.34 -32.94
C PRO A 139 -25.80 -1.84 -34.36
N GLU A 140 -24.74 -1.06 -34.56
CA GLU A 140 -24.33 -0.43 -35.82
C GLU A 140 -25.31 0.62 -36.35
N ASN A 141 -26.48 0.81 -35.74
CA ASN A 141 -27.48 1.75 -36.19
C ASN A 141 -27.80 2.83 -35.14
N VAL A 142 -27.08 3.94 -35.22
CA VAL A 142 -27.17 5.06 -34.27
C VAL A 142 -28.57 5.68 -34.26
N ASP A 143 -29.15 5.89 -35.45
CA ASP A 143 -30.42 6.60 -35.59
C ASP A 143 -31.64 5.75 -35.23
N ALA A 144 -31.54 4.43 -35.36
CA ALA A 144 -32.58 3.50 -34.90
C ALA A 144 -32.50 3.21 -33.37
N SER A 145 -31.43 3.59 -32.69
CA SER A 145 -31.24 3.36 -31.27
C SER A 145 -32.01 4.36 -30.43
N LEU A 146 -33.05 3.90 -29.71
CA LEU A 146 -33.88 4.74 -28.83
C LEU A 146 -33.08 5.46 -27.75
N LEU A 147 -32.05 4.82 -27.20
CA LEU A 147 -31.13 5.45 -26.27
C LEU A 147 -30.46 6.70 -26.85
N ILE A 148 -30.03 6.64 -28.12
CA ILE A 148 -29.35 7.76 -28.76
C ILE A 148 -30.37 8.88 -29.10
N GLN A 149 -31.57 8.52 -29.55
CA GLN A 149 -32.64 9.50 -29.76
C GLN A 149 -32.95 10.27 -28.47
N ALA A 150 -33.08 9.56 -27.33
CA ALA A 150 -33.39 10.15 -26.04
C ALA A 150 -32.28 11.09 -25.53
N VAL A 151 -31.01 10.71 -25.64
CA VAL A 151 -29.88 11.52 -25.14
C VAL A 151 -29.52 12.70 -26.09
N ARG A 152 -29.95 12.68 -27.33
CA ARG A 152 -29.85 13.81 -28.28
C ARG A 152 -30.81 14.96 -27.95
N TYR A 153 -31.80 14.72 -27.08
CA TYR A 153 -32.79 15.75 -26.68
C TYR A 153 -33.60 16.37 -27.81
N MET A 154 -33.78 15.64 -28.94
CA MET A 154 -34.48 16.16 -30.13
C MET A 154 -36.00 16.04 -30.02
N ASP A 155 -36.50 15.10 -29.24
CA ASP A 155 -37.91 14.83 -28.99
C ASP A 155 -38.25 15.21 -27.55
N PRO A 156 -39.15 16.21 -27.31
CA PRO A 156 -39.51 16.66 -25.97
C PRO A 156 -40.13 15.55 -25.09
N ASP A 157 -40.76 14.56 -25.68
CA ASP A 157 -41.45 13.48 -24.97
C ASP A 157 -40.52 12.33 -24.57
N ARG A 158 -39.26 12.36 -25.03
CA ARG A 158 -38.28 11.29 -24.84
C ARG A 158 -36.91 11.76 -24.32
N GLN A 159 -36.84 12.91 -23.70
CA GLN A 159 -35.57 13.48 -23.20
C GLN A 159 -35.00 12.72 -22.01
N MET A 160 -33.78 12.17 -22.15
CA MET A 160 -33.06 11.48 -21.08
C MET A 160 -31.61 11.97 -20.97
N PRO A 161 -31.09 12.17 -19.73
CA PRO A 161 -31.80 12.20 -18.46
C PRO A 161 -32.84 13.34 -18.36
N PRO A 162 -33.92 13.18 -17.56
CA PRO A 162 -35.02 14.15 -17.57
C PRO A 162 -34.62 15.55 -17.07
N ASP A 163 -33.65 15.62 -16.16
CA ASP A 163 -33.27 16.87 -15.48
C ASP A 163 -32.39 17.77 -16.32
N ARG A 164 -31.50 17.21 -17.16
CA ARG A 164 -30.51 17.96 -17.94
C ARG A 164 -29.89 17.13 -19.07
N ALA A 165 -29.73 17.71 -20.27
CA ALA A 165 -29.02 17.09 -21.38
C ALA A 165 -27.57 16.69 -21.01
N LEU A 166 -27.12 15.58 -21.58
CA LEU A 166 -25.72 15.15 -21.43
C LEU A 166 -24.76 16.13 -22.13
N PRO A 167 -23.52 16.25 -21.69
CA PRO A 167 -22.48 16.94 -22.44
C PRO A 167 -22.34 16.35 -23.86
N LYS A 168 -22.09 17.18 -24.85
CA LYS A 168 -21.92 16.73 -26.24
C LYS A 168 -20.89 15.62 -26.40
N SER A 169 -19.80 15.66 -25.64
CA SER A 169 -18.78 14.60 -25.63
C SER A 169 -19.32 13.26 -25.14
N ALA A 170 -20.23 13.24 -24.18
CA ALA A 170 -20.85 12.02 -23.68
C ALA A 170 -21.77 11.38 -24.73
N VAL A 171 -22.55 12.21 -25.45
CA VAL A 171 -23.39 11.75 -26.56
C VAL A 171 -22.52 11.13 -27.66
N VAL A 172 -21.42 11.78 -28.05
CA VAL A 172 -20.45 11.24 -29.02
C VAL A 172 -19.89 9.89 -28.63
N HIS A 173 -19.60 9.68 -27.33
CA HIS A 173 -19.13 8.37 -26.87
C HIS A 173 -20.19 7.28 -26.98
N LEU A 174 -21.44 7.59 -26.69
CA LEU A 174 -22.55 6.64 -26.83
C LEU A 174 -22.83 6.32 -28.32
N GLU A 175 -22.83 7.32 -29.19
CA GLU A 175 -22.99 7.13 -30.64
C GLU A 175 -21.89 6.26 -31.23
N ARG A 176 -20.62 6.54 -30.86
CA ARG A 176 -19.48 5.75 -31.33
C ARG A 176 -19.55 4.31 -30.87
N TRP A 177 -19.98 4.07 -29.62
CA TRP A 177 -20.19 2.73 -29.11
C TRP A 177 -21.22 1.95 -29.90
N VAL A 178 -22.36 2.57 -30.22
CA VAL A 178 -23.40 1.97 -31.08
C VAL A 178 -22.85 1.65 -32.46
N GLN A 179 -22.07 2.59 -33.09
CA GLN A 179 -21.41 2.38 -34.37
C GLN A 179 -20.43 1.21 -34.38
N MET A 180 -19.76 0.95 -33.27
CA MET A 180 -18.86 -0.19 -33.11
C MET A 180 -19.58 -1.54 -32.91
N GLY A 181 -20.93 -1.59 -33.12
CA GLY A 181 -21.72 -2.79 -32.89
C GLY A 181 -22.17 -2.98 -31.42
N ALA A 182 -22.12 -1.92 -30.62
CA ALA A 182 -22.48 -1.91 -29.19
C ALA A 182 -21.82 -3.05 -28.38
N PRO A 183 -20.50 -3.22 -28.45
CA PRO A 183 -19.78 -4.26 -27.70
C PRO A 183 -19.97 -4.03 -26.21
N ASP A 184 -20.52 -5.05 -25.53
CA ASP A 184 -20.81 -5.04 -24.12
C ASP A 184 -20.42 -6.40 -23.53
N PRO A 185 -19.44 -6.47 -22.60
CA PRO A 185 -18.99 -7.74 -22.02
C PRO A 185 -19.99 -8.37 -21.04
N ARG A 186 -21.09 -7.68 -20.74
CA ARG A 186 -22.14 -8.12 -19.81
C ARG A 186 -23.17 -9.00 -20.55
N ASP A 187 -22.72 -10.13 -21.12
CA ASP A 187 -23.49 -10.98 -22.03
C ASP A 187 -24.69 -11.68 -21.39
N LYS A 188 -24.73 -11.78 -20.08
CA LYS A 188 -25.92 -12.22 -19.35
C LYS A 188 -26.58 -11.01 -18.72
N ALA A 189 -27.92 -10.88 -18.82
CA ALA A 189 -28.64 -10.40 -17.68
C ALA A 189 -27.98 -11.11 -16.49
N MET A 190 -27.40 -10.36 -15.56
CA MET A 190 -27.08 -11.01 -14.28
C MET A 190 -28.37 -11.72 -13.93
N ASP A 191 -28.36 -13.07 -14.02
CA ASP A 191 -29.50 -13.89 -13.60
C ASP A 191 -30.00 -13.23 -12.37
N ALA A 192 -31.31 -12.97 -12.28
CA ALA A 192 -31.87 -12.28 -11.13
C ALA A 192 -31.18 -12.89 -9.96
N LEU A 193 -30.19 -12.15 -9.41
CA LEU A 193 -29.29 -12.68 -8.39
C LEU A 193 -30.25 -13.29 -7.38
N GLU A 194 -30.08 -14.57 -7.10
CA GLU A 194 -30.75 -15.14 -5.94
C GLU A 194 -30.69 -14.07 -4.86
N PRO A 195 -31.78 -13.74 -4.14
CA PRO A 195 -31.86 -12.54 -3.31
C PRO A 195 -30.71 -12.30 -2.35
N ASN A 196 -29.75 -13.23 -2.26
CA ASN A 196 -28.63 -13.27 -1.31
C ASN A 196 -27.22 -13.20 -1.98
N ASN A 197 -27.05 -12.79 -3.22
CA ASN A 197 -25.73 -12.81 -3.87
C ASN A 197 -25.11 -11.41 -4.07
N ASN A 198 -25.38 -10.48 -3.18
CA ASN A 198 -24.66 -9.21 -3.09
C ASN A 198 -23.28 -9.49 -2.49
N PRO A 199 -22.15 -9.33 -3.23
CA PRO A 199 -20.81 -9.55 -2.68
C PRO A 199 -20.52 -8.72 -1.43
N SER A 200 -21.16 -7.55 -1.31
CA SER A 200 -20.99 -6.62 -0.18
C SER A 200 -21.94 -6.91 0.98
N ASP A 201 -22.77 -7.94 0.90
CA ASP A 201 -23.64 -8.34 2.02
C ASP A 201 -22.79 -8.84 3.19
N PRO A 202 -22.75 -8.13 4.33
CA PRO A 202 -21.93 -8.52 5.47
C PRO A 202 -22.40 -9.82 6.11
N ILE A 203 -23.69 -10.16 6.06
CA ILE A 203 -24.21 -11.40 6.64
C ILE A 203 -23.80 -12.60 5.80
N ALA A 204 -24.05 -12.55 4.49
CA ALA A 204 -23.62 -13.61 3.56
C ALA A 204 -22.08 -13.71 3.49
N GLY A 205 -21.37 -12.63 3.73
CA GLY A 205 -19.91 -12.57 3.74
C GLY A 205 -19.26 -13.38 4.85
N ARG A 206 -19.94 -13.61 5.98
CA ARG A 206 -19.42 -14.38 7.14
C ARG A 206 -19.05 -15.81 6.80
N GLU A 207 -19.64 -16.36 5.72
CA GLU A 207 -19.30 -17.68 5.24
C GLU A 207 -17.92 -17.76 4.56
N HIS A 208 -17.31 -16.63 4.25
CA HIS A 208 -15.95 -16.63 3.71
C HIS A 208 -14.93 -17.07 4.76
N TRP A 209 -13.97 -17.91 4.37
CA TRP A 209 -13.00 -18.55 5.28
C TRP A 209 -12.31 -17.59 6.25
N ALA A 210 -12.01 -16.36 5.81
CA ALA A 210 -11.28 -15.37 6.61
C ALA A 210 -12.09 -14.86 7.83
N PHE A 211 -13.43 -14.82 7.72
CA PHE A 211 -14.32 -14.32 8.78
C PHE A 211 -14.88 -15.42 9.67
N ARG A 212 -14.74 -16.69 9.28
CA ARG A 212 -15.19 -17.82 10.09
C ARG A 212 -14.44 -17.91 11.42
N PRO A 213 -15.05 -18.41 12.48
CA PRO A 213 -14.37 -18.74 13.73
C PRO A 213 -13.15 -19.62 13.51
N LEU A 214 -12.13 -19.49 14.36
CA LEU A 214 -10.97 -20.40 14.34
C LEU A 214 -11.44 -21.81 14.67
N ARG A 215 -11.14 -22.76 13.81
CA ARG A 215 -11.42 -24.17 14.05
C ARG A 215 -10.42 -24.76 15.04
N GLN A 216 -10.89 -25.63 15.92
CA GLN A 216 -10.01 -26.43 16.76
C GLN A 216 -9.63 -27.68 15.97
N GLU A 217 -8.59 -27.55 15.15
CA GLU A 217 -8.12 -28.67 14.35
C GLU A 217 -7.13 -29.52 15.16
N LEU A 218 -7.41 -30.83 15.25
CA LEU A 218 -6.42 -31.78 15.74
C LEU A 218 -5.37 -32.01 14.65
N PRO A 219 -4.11 -32.33 15.02
CA PRO A 219 -3.12 -32.75 14.05
C PRO A 219 -3.66 -33.88 13.20
N PRO A 220 -3.57 -33.81 11.85
CA PRO A 220 -4.08 -34.85 10.98
C PRO A 220 -3.23 -36.13 11.09
N ASP A 221 -3.84 -37.28 10.86
CA ASP A 221 -3.10 -38.54 10.75
C ASP A 221 -2.20 -38.54 9.54
N VAL A 222 -0.97 -38.98 9.70
CA VAL A 222 0.04 -39.09 8.66
C VAL A 222 0.62 -40.51 8.59
N LYS A 223 1.02 -40.96 7.40
CA LYS A 223 1.59 -42.29 7.16
C LYS A 223 3.04 -42.36 7.64
N THR A 224 3.79 -41.27 7.44
CA THR A 224 5.23 -41.19 7.77
C THR A 224 5.38 -40.55 9.15
N THR A 225 5.27 -41.33 10.20
CA THR A 225 5.23 -40.87 11.60
C THR A 225 6.58 -40.43 12.18
N ASP A 226 7.69 -40.80 11.54
CA ASP A 226 9.06 -40.47 11.96
C ASP A 226 9.61 -39.15 11.39
N TRP A 227 8.90 -38.54 10.43
CA TRP A 227 9.34 -37.28 9.85
C TRP A 227 8.91 -36.05 10.68
N PRO A 228 7.65 -35.88 11.12
CA PRO A 228 7.25 -34.68 11.85
C PRO A 228 7.95 -34.59 13.21
N GLN A 229 8.46 -33.40 13.55
CA GLN A 229 9.00 -33.06 14.87
C GLN A 229 8.06 -32.16 15.66
N SER A 230 7.03 -31.65 15.00
CA SER A 230 6.04 -30.74 15.58
C SER A 230 4.67 -30.91 14.91
N THR A 231 3.63 -30.40 15.55
CA THR A 231 2.27 -30.32 14.99
C THR A 231 2.26 -29.57 13.65
N ILE A 232 3.08 -28.53 13.51
CA ILE A 232 3.22 -27.77 12.25
C ILE A 232 3.72 -28.70 11.13
N ASP A 233 4.70 -29.54 11.41
CA ASP A 233 5.23 -30.50 10.42
C ASP A 233 4.18 -31.53 10.01
N THR A 234 3.32 -31.94 10.96
CA THR A 234 2.23 -32.90 10.67
C THR A 234 1.25 -32.33 9.66
N PHE A 235 0.84 -31.06 9.81
CA PHE A 235 -0.03 -30.38 8.84
C PHE A 235 0.61 -30.28 7.43
N VAL A 236 1.90 -29.94 7.38
CA VAL A 236 2.61 -29.86 6.10
C VAL A 236 2.73 -31.23 5.45
N LEU A 237 3.10 -32.25 6.23
CA LEU A 237 3.26 -33.62 5.74
C LEU A 237 1.96 -34.20 5.22
N SER A 238 0.85 -33.99 5.90
CA SER A 238 -0.48 -34.47 5.50
C SER A 238 -0.86 -33.97 4.09
N GLN A 239 -0.60 -32.70 3.78
CA GLN A 239 -0.84 -32.13 2.45
C GLN A 239 0.12 -32.73 1.40
N LEU A 240 1.39 -32.94 1.76
CA LEU A 240 2.35 -33.61 0.88
C LEU A 240 1.94 -35.04 0.57
N GLU A 241 1.55 -35.83 1.58
CA GLU A 241 1.09 -37.23 1.40
C GLU A 241 -0.18 -37.31 0.55
N THR A 242 -1.10 -36.36 0.72
CA THR A 242 -2.32 -36.26 -0.10
C THR A 242 -1.97 -36.04 -1.57
N ALA A 243 -0.94 -35.25 -1.86
CA ALA A 243 -0.43 -35.02 -3.20
C ALA A 243 0.59 -36.10 -3.69
N SER A 244 0.82 -37.17 -2.90
CA SER A 244 1.84 -38.18 -3.16
C SER A 244 3.27 -37.63 -3.28
N LEU A 245 3.53 -36.53 -2.58
CA LEU A 245 4.84 -35.89 -2.48
C LEU A 245 5.56 -36.32 -1.21
N ARG A 246 6.88 -36.16 -1.23
CA ARG A 246 7.72 -36.35 -0.05
C ARG A 246 8.45 -35.07 0.30
N PRO A 247 8.62 -34.76 1.61
CA PRO A 247 9.41 -33.63 2.03
C PRO A 247 10.88 -33.83 1.65
N ALA A 248 11.56 -32.75 1.28
CA ALA A 248 13.00 -32.78 1.05
C ALA A 248 13.75 -33.16 2.34
N ARG A 249 14.95 -33.73 2.18
CA ARG A 249 15.84 -33.99 3.31
C ARG A 249 16.18 -32.70 4.05
N ASP A 250 16.65 -32.84 5.31
CA ASP A 250 17.14 -31.72 6.08
C ASP A 250 18.38 -31.11 5.41
N THR A 251 18.54 -29.79 5.56
CA THR A 251 19.74 -29.10 5.09
C THR A 251 20.90 -29.34 6.05
N ASP A 252 22.13 -29.05 5.63
CA ASP A 252 23.30 -29.12 6.49
C ASP A 252 23.29 -28.01 7.57
N HIS A 253 24.00 -28.24 8.68
CA HIS A 253 24.06 -27.35 9.83
C HIS A 253 24.58 -25.94 9.50
N ARG A 254 25.52 -25.79 8.54
CA ARG A 254 26.04 -24.48 8.11
C ARG A 254 24.96 -23.67 7.41
N THR A 255 24.24 -24.31 6.50
CA THR A 255 23.14 -23.69 5.79
C THR A 255 22.00 -23.34 6.73
N LEU A 256 21.65 -24.22 7.67
CA LEU A 256 20.61 -23.96 8.67
C LEU A 256 20.98 -22.78 9.57
N MET A 257 22.19 -22.78 10.10
CA MET A 257 22.70 -21.67 10.92
C MET A 257 22.67 -20.33 10.16
N ARG A 258 23.18 -20.33 8.92
CA ARG A 258 23.13 -19.11 8.08
C ARG A 258 21.69 -18.65 7.85
N ARG A 259 20.77 -19.58 7.61
CA ARG A 259 19.34 -19.29 7.40
C ARG A 259 18.75 -18.61 8.63
N VAL A 260 18.89 -19.20 9.81
CA VAL A 260 18.31 -18.67 11.04
C VAL A 260 18.89 -17.31 11.43
N TYR A 261 20.20 -17.12 11.29
CA TYR A 261 20.83 -15.82 11.55
C TYR A 261 20.25 -14.71 10.67
N LEU A 262 20.17 -14.93 9.36
CA LEU A 262 19.63 -13.95 8.41
C LEU A 262 18.14 -13.70 8.62
N GLN A 263 17.36 -14.71 9.03
CA GLN A 263 15.94 -14.53 9.28
C GLN A 263 15.66 -13.79 10.60
N LEU A 264 16.41 -14.10 11.65
CA LEU A 264 16.15 -13.53 12.97
C LEU A 264 16.87 -12.20 13.21
N THR A 265 18.05 -11.98 12.62
CA THR A 265 18.87 -10.80 12.90
C THR A 265 19.20 -9.96 11.67
N GLY A 266 18.92 -10.45 10.46
CA GLY A 266 19.32 -9.80 9.20
C GLY A 266 20.82 -9.92 8.88
N LEU A 267 21.63 -10.47 9.77
CA LEU A 267 23.07 -10.59 9.64
C LEU A 267 23.49 -12.06 9.47
N PRO A 268 24.53 -12.38 8.70
CA PRO A 268 25.10 -13.72 8.70
C PRO A 268 25.90 -13.99 9.99
N PRO A 269 26.09 -15.27 10.38
CA PRO A 269 26.97 -15.59 11.48
C PRO A 269 28.43 -15.24 11.14
N THR A 270 29.19 -14.80 12.14
CA THR A 270 30.65 -14.65 12.02
C THR A 270 31.33 -16.03 11.98
N PRO A 271 32.58 -16.15 11.44
CA PRO A 271 33.31 -17.39 11.45
C PRO A 271 33.48 -18.00 12.84
N LYS A 272 33.65 -17.17 13.87
CA LYS A 272 33.75 -17.63 15.28
C LYS A 272 32.43 -18.23 15.80
N GLN A 273 31.32 -17.59 15.51
CA GLN A 273 29.98 -18.10 15.85
C GLN A 273 29.68 -19.40 15.15
N LEU A 274 30.01 -19.49 13.86
CA LEU A 274 29.83 -20.72 13.08
C LEU A 274 30.66 -21.86 13.65
N ALA A 275 31.93 -21.62 13.94
CA ALA A 275 32.82 -22.64 14.53
C ALA A 275 32.30 -23.13 15.91
N ALA A 276 31.85 -22.20 16.74
CA ALA A 276 31.29 -22.52 18.06
C ALA A 276 30.03 -23.39 17.96
N TYR A 277 29.12 -23.07 17.02
CA TYR A 277 27.92 -23.88 16.83
C TYR A 277 28.22 -25.26 16.28
N LEU A 278 29.15 -25.39 15.33
CA LEU A 278 29.51 -26.67 14.74
C LEU A 278 30.28 -27.58 15.69
N ALA A 279 30.85 -27.02 16.74
CA ALA A 279 31.54 -27.78 17.84
C ALA A 279 30.61 -28.12 19.01
N ASP A 280 29.35 -27.70 18.97
CA ASP A 280 28.38 -27.94 20.05
C ASP A 280 27.57 -29.22 19.72
N ASP A 281 27.98 -30.34 20.29
CA ASP A 281 27.38 -31.66 20.08
C ASP A 281 26.11 -31.91 20.94
N ARG A 282 25.65 -30.92 21.69
CA ARG A 282 24.46 -31.07 22.54
C ARG A 282 23.19 -31.16 21.67
N PRO A 283 22.24 -32.04 22.03
CA PRO A 283 21.02 -32.26 21.23
C PRO A 283 20.16 -31.01 21.09
N ASP A 284 20.22 -30.08 22.07
CA ASP A 284 19.49 -28.81 22.10
C ASP A 284 20.31 -27.62 21.56
N ALA A 285 21.44 -27.83 20.89
CA ALA A 285 22.33 -26.80 20.39
C ALA A 285 21.63 -25.80 19.48
N PHE A 286 20.77 -26.27 18.58
CA PHE A 286 20.00 -25.40 17.64
C PHE A 286 18.94 -24.61 18.40
N GLU A 287 18.24 -25.21 19.35
CA GLU A 287 17.22 -24.53 20.15
C GLU A 287 17.83 -23.39 20.96
N ARG A 288 18.95 -23.62 21.62
CA ARG A 288 19.68 -22.57 22.34
C ARG A 288 20.19 -21.47 21.44
N LEU A 289 20.64 -21.82 20.24
CA LEU A 289 21.01 -20.81 19.23
C LEU A 289 19.81 -19.92 18.86
N VAL A 290 18.65 -20.50 18.61
CA VAL A 290 17.41 -19.76 18.32
C VAL A 290 17.06 -18.83 19.48
N ASP A 291 17.08 -19.31 20.70
CA ASP A 291 16.80 -18.53 21.91
C ASP A 291 17.80 -17.37 22.08
N GLN A 292 19.07 -17.59 21.82
CA GLN A 292 20.09 -16.54 21.83
C GLN A 292 19.78 -15.46 20.76
N LEU A 293 19.39 -15.83 19.57
CA LEU A 293 19.09 -14.89 18.49
C LEU A 293 17.80 -14.10 18.74
N LEU A 294 16.77 -14.71 19.30
CA LEU A 294 15.53 -14.06 19.72
C LEU A 294 15.76 -13.01 20.82
N ASN A 295 16.78 -13.21 21.67
CA ASN A 295 17.17 -12.28 22.72
C ASN A 295 18.21 -11.24 22.24
N SER A 296 18.67 -11.31 21.00
CA SER A 296 19.58 -10.31 20.43
C SER A 296 18.85 -9.00 20.14
N PRO A 297 19.46 -7.82 20.41
CA PRO A 297 18.91 -6.53 19.98
C PRO A 297 18.66 -6.46 18.46
N ARG A 298 19.40 -7.24 17.68
CA ARG A 298 19.26 -7.31 16.22
C ARG A 298 17.93 -7.95 15.79
N PHE A 299 17.30 -8.75 16.66
CA PHE A 299 15.97 -9.28 16.40
C PHE A 299 14.94 -8.17 16.22
N GLY A 300 14.89 -7.21 17.16
CA GLY A 300 13.98 -6.08 17.06
C GLY A 300 14.26 -5.19 15.85
N GLU A 301 15.51 -4.98 15.48
CA GLU A 301 15.85 -4.24 14.27
C GLU A 301 15.35 -4.96 13.00
N ARG A 302 15.56 -6.27 12.91
CA ARG A 302 15.12 -7.08 11.78
C ARG A 302 13.61 -7.19 11.69
N TRP A 303 12.95 -7.57 12.78
CA TRP A 303 11.50 -7.82 12.80
C TRP A 303 10.68 -6.54 12.90
N GLY A 304 11.22 -5.52 13.60
CA GLY A 304 10.66 -4.18 13.58
C GLY A 304 10.61 -3.59 12.17
N ARG A 305 11.63 -3.86 11.31
CA ARG A 305 11.62 -3.44 9.91
C ARG A 305 10.42 -3.99 9.13
N HIS A 306 10.02 -5.26 9.37
CA HIS A 306 8.85 -5.82 8.72
C HIS A 306 7.55 -5.09 9.09
N TRP A 307 7.44 -4.64 10.35
CA TRP A 307 6.33 -3.80 10.78
C TRP A 307 6.41 -2.37 10.23
N LEU A 308 7.59 -1.77 10.22
CA LEU A 308 7.80 -0.41 9.71
C LEU A 308 7.42 -0.27 8.23
N ASP A 309 7.59 -1.33 7.42
CA ASP A 309 7.12 -1.38 6.04
C ASP A 309 5.57 -1.31 5.97
N LEU A 310 4.87 -2.02 6.85
CA LEU A 310 3.40 -1.96 6.95
C LEU A 310 2.93 -0.60 7.47
N ALA A 311 3.64 -0.02 8.42
CA ALA A 311 3.38 1.30 8.96
C ALA A 311 3.71 2.44 7.98
N ARG A 312 4.23 2.13 6.78
CA ARG A 312 4.67 3.09 5.75
C ARG A 312 5.67 4.09 6.30
N TYR A 313 6.53 3.65 7.23
CA TYR A 313 7.53 4.49 7.88
C TYR A 313 8.43 5.18 6.85
N ALA A 314 8.53 6.49 6.99
CA ALA A 314 9.49 7.31 6.27
C ALA A 314 9.87 8.54 7.12
N ASP A 315 11.01 9.15 6.81
CA ASP A 315 11.45 10.40 7.45
C ASP A 315 10.84 11.65 6.77
N SER A 316 9.83 11.48 5.93
CA SER A 316 9.06 12.54 5.26
C SER A 316 7.66 12.06 4.88
N ASN A 317 6.74 13.02 4.58
CA ASN A 317 5.41 12.69 4.07
C ASN A 317 5.43 12.15 2.63
N GLY A 318 6.58 12.13 1.95
CA GLY A 318 6.67 11.78 0.54
C GLY A 318 5.94 12.77 -0.36
N LEU A 319 5.41 12.27 -1.49
CA LEU A 319 4.69 13.06 -2.48
C LEU A 319 5.52 14.25 -3.01
N ASP A 320 4.89 15.21 -3.66
CA ASP A 320 5.58 16.36 -4.27
C ASP A 320 6.19 17.32 -3.23
N GLU A 321 5.62 17.36 -2.05
CA GLU A 321 6.03 18.29 -0.99
C GLU A 321 7.26 17.82 -0.23
N ASN A 322 7.35 16.52 0.00
CA ASN A 322 8.44 15.82 0.70
C ASN A 322 8.90 16.50 2.00
N PHE A 323 7.93 16.89 2.86
CA PHE A 323 8.20 17.51 4.17
C PHE A 323 8.78 16.50 5.14
N LEU A 324 9.78 16.95 5.90
CA LEU A 324 10.49 16.10 6.87
C LEU A 324 9.64 15.77 8.09
N PHE A 325 9.59 14.48 8.40
CA PHE A 325 9.11 13.91 9.65
C PHE A 325 10.26 13.79 10.65
N ARG A 326 10.72 14.89 11.22
CA ARG A 326 11.93 14.95 12.04
C ARG A 326 11.90 14.07 13.26
N GLU A 327 10.73 13.81 13.82
CA GLU A 327 10.53 13.03 15.03
C GLU A 327 10.08 11.58 14.72
N ALA A 328 10.02 11.18 13.43
CA ALA A 328 9.61 9.82 13.02
C ALA A 328 10.49 8.73 13.64
N TRP A 329 11.80 9.00 13.81
CA TRP A 329 12.74 8.08 14.43
C TRP A 329 12.30 7.56 15.81
N ARG A 330 11.53 8.36 16.56
CA ARG A 330 11.00 7.93 17.86
C ARG A 330 10.04 6.76 17.72
N TYR A 331 9.15 6.82 16.74
CA TYR A 331 8.26 5.72 16.43
C TYR A 331 9.03 4.48 15.97
N ARG A 332 10.01 4.62 15.07
CA ARG A 332 10.88 3.50 14.66
C ARG A 332 11.57 2.85 15.86
N ASN A 333 12.18 3.66 16.73
CA ASN A 333 12.88 3.16 17.90
C ASN A 333 11.91 2.49 18.90
N TRP A 334 10.69 3.04 19.02
CA TRP A 334 9.63 2.40 19.80
C TRP A 334 9.26 1.02 19.25
N VAL A 335 9.05 0.87 17.94
CA VAL A 335 8.76 -0.42 17.30
C VAL A 335 9.87 -1.43 17.58
N ILE A 336 11.14 -1.04 17.38
CA ILE A 336 12.30 -1.91 17.65
C ILE A 336 12.33 -2.35 19.11
N ALA A 337 12.12 -1.43 20.04
CA ALA A 337 12.10 -1.72 21.46
C ALA A 337 10.94 -2.64 21.86
N ALA A 338 9.73 -2.39 21.34
CA ALA A 338 8.54 -3.20 21.60
C ALA A 338 8.72 -4.65 21.11
N VAL A 339 9.27 -4.83 19.91
CA VAL A 339 9.57 -6.16 19.35
C VAL A 339 10.66 -6.87 20.16
N ASN A 340 11.71 -6.17 20.60
CA ASN A 340 12.74 -6.74 21.46
C ASN A 340 12.21 -7.15 22.85
N ALA A 341 11.30 -6.37 23.39
CA ALA A 341 10.65 -6.66 24.67
C ALA A 341 9.54 -7.72 24.56
N ASP A 342 9.24 -8.19 23.32
CA ASP A 342 8.13 -9.11 23.03
C ASP A 342 6.80 -8.59 23.60
N VAL A 343 6.52 -7.29 23.41
CA VAL A 343 5.24 -6.71 23.80
C VAL A 343 4.13 -7.51 23.12
N PRO A 344 3.14 -8.03 23.86
CA PRO A 344 2.01 -8.75 23.27
C PRO A 344 1.40 -8.00 22.09
N PHE A 345 1.17 -8.68 20.97
CA PHE A 345 0.80 -8.01 19.71
C PHE A 345 -0.55 -7.31 19.79
N ASP A 346 -1.49 -7.80 20.58
CA ASP A 346 -2.74 -7.11 20.91
C ASP A 346 -2.47 -5.76 21.61
N ARG A 347 -1.58 -5.75 22.61
CA ARG A 347 -1.15 -4.54 23.28
C ARG A 347 -0.37 -3.61 22.35
N PHE A 348 0.47 -4.17 21.48
CA PHE A 348 1.22 -3.44 20.47
C PHE A 348 0.28 -2.70 19.49
N LEU A 349 -0.81 -3.33 19.05
CA LEU A 349 -1.83 -2.70 18.21
C LEU A 349 -2.62 -1.64 19.00
N LEU A 350 -3.03 -1.94 20.21
CA LEU A 350 -3.76 -1.03 21.09
C LEU A 350 -2.99 0.28 21.29
N GLU A 351 -1.69 0.20 21.60
CA GLU A 351 -0.85 1.40 21.78
C GLU A 351 -0.69 2.19 20.48
N GLN A 352 -0.68 1.57 19.32
CA GLN A 352 -0.52 2.25 18.03
C GLN A 352 -1.78 2.97 17.53
N ILE A 353 -2.95 2.48 17.88
CA ILE A 353 -4.22 3.09 17.47
C ILE A 353 -4.70 4.13 18.48
N ALA A 354 -4.51 3.86 19.78
CA ALA A 354 -5.09 4.65 20.86
C ALA A 354 -4.13 4.94 22.02
N GLY A 355 -2.80 4.87 21.79
CA GLY A 355 -1.82 5.01 22.85
C GLY A 355 -1.90 6.32 23.62
N ASP A 356 -2.25 7.42 22.96
CA ASP A 356 -2.47 8.73 23.57
C ASP A 356 -3.73 8.81 24.46
N LEU A 357 -4.66 7.86 24.31
CA LEU A 357 -5.93 7.75 25.05
C LEU A 357 -5.84 6.75 26.23
N LEU A 358 -4.74 6.03 26.35
CA LEU A 358 -4.58 4.98 27.38
C LEU A 358 -4.20 5.57 28.75
N PRO A 359 -4.67 4.96 29.85
CA PRO A 359 -4.20 5.32 31.18
C PRO A 359 -2.71 4.97 31.33
N HIS A 360 -2.04 5.70 32.20
CA HIS A 360 -0.61 5.55 32.47
C HIS A 360 -0.29 5.82 33.95
N ASP A 361 0.69 5.09 34.47
CA ASP A 361 1.15 5.18 35.86
C ASP A 361 2.42 6.02 36.00
N SER A 362 3.10 6.31 34.88
CA SER A 362 4.30 7.15 34.85
C SER A 362 4.37 8.00 33.59
N ILE A 363 5.21 9.04 33.63
CA ILE A 363 5.50 9.92 32.49
C ILE A 363 6.15 9.11 31.36
N GLU A 364 7.04 8.21 31.69
CA GLU A 364 7.74 7.34 30.74
C GLU A 364 6.75 6.41 30.00
N GLN A 365 5.79 5.85 30.72
CA GLN A 365 4.73 5.02 30.14
C GLN A 365 3.84 5.87 29.22
N ARG A 366 3.40 7.05 29.67
CA ARG A 366 2.63 7.98 28.86
C ARG A 366 3.35 8.32 27.56
N ASP A 367 4.62 8.69 27.65
CA ASP A 367 5.40 9.10 26.49
C ASP A 367 5.64 7.94 25.53
N ARG A 368 5.89 6.75 26.05
CA ARG A 368 6.00 5.53 25.25
C ARG A 368 4.70 5.23 24.48
N GLN A 369 3.54 5.27 25.15
CA GLN A 369 2.23 5.04 24.55
C GLN A 369 1.89 6.10 23.49
N ARG A 370 2.20 7.37 23.77
CA ARG A 370 2.02 8.47 22.81
C ARG A 370 2.88 8.30 21.55
N ILE A 371 4.15 7.92 21.71
CA ILE A 371 5.05 7.66 20.58
C ILE A 371 4.53 6.51 19.71
N ALA A 372 3.94 5.48 20.31
CA ALA A 372 3.33 4.37 19.61
C ALA A 372 2.24 4.82 18.64
N ALA A 373 1.38 5.74 19.07
CA ALA A 373 0.28 6.29 18.25
C ALA A 373 0.78 7.06 17.01
N GLY A 374 2.08 7.31 16.90
CA GLY A 374 2.71 7.80 15.67
C GLY A 374 2.43 6.96 14.43
N PHE A 375 2.02 5.69 14.57
CA PHE A 375 1.55 4.83 13.50
C PHE A 375 0.50 5.51 12.60
N LEU A 376 -0.48 6.20 13.20
CA LEU A 376 -1.53 6.91 12.47
C LEU A 376 -1.04 8.17 11.76
N VAL A 377 0.12 8.71 12.19
CA VAL A 377 0.70 9.92 11.63
C VAL A 377 1.67 9.61 10.48
N MET A 378 2.29 8.41 10.48
CA MET A 378 3.17 7.97 9.39
C MET A 378 2.41 7.82 8.07
N GLY A 379 3.14 7.65 7.00
CA GLY A 379 2.59 7.44 5.67
C GLY A 379 2.46 8.72 4.82
N PRO A 380 2.21 8.55 3.53
CA PRO A 380 2.07 9.67 2.60
C PRO A 380 0.81 10.47 2.89
N LYS A 381 0.94 11.80 2.97
CA LYS A 381 -0.19 12.72 3.23
C LYS A 381 -0.09 13.94 2.34
N VAL A 382 -1.17 14.24 1.62
CA VAL A 382 -1.29 15.48 0.86
C VAL A 382 -1.56 16.63 1.84
N LEU A 383 -0.61 17.54 1.99
CA LEU A 383 -0.71 18.66 2.92
C LEU A 383 -1.04 19.98 2.22
N LEU A 384 -0.97 20.02 0.88
CA LEU A 384 -1.14 21.21 0.04
C LEU A 384 -2.41 21.21 -0.83
N GLY A 385 -3.34 20.30 -0.63
CA GLY A 385 -4.61 20.29 -1.36
C GLY A 385 -5.44 21.57 -1.14
N ASN A 386 -6.34 21.90 -2.07
CA ASN A 386 -7.13 23.13 -2.04
C ASN A 386 -8.25 23.08 -0.98
N ASP A 387 -8.88 21.92 -0.76
CA ASP A 387 -9.98 21.78 0.19
C ASP A 387 -9.55 21.00 1.46
N PRO A 388 -9.74 21.59 2.64
CA PRO A 388 -9.43 20.92 3.91
C PRO A 388 -10.26 19.65 4.17
N LYS A 389 -11.52 19.59 3.67
CA LYS A 389 -12.40 18.43 3.87
C LYS A 389 -11.95 17.25 3.00
N GLU A 390 -11.52 17.53 1.76
CA GLU A 390 -10.95 16.54 0.86
C GLU A 390 -9.68 15.92 1.48
N ARG A 391 -8.73 16.78 1.92
CA ARG A 391 -7.49 16.31 2.57
C ARG A 391 -7.75 15.46 3.81
N ARG A 392 -8.72 15.86 4.64
CA ARG A 392 -9.08 15.10 5.84
C ARG A 392 -9.60 13.70 5.46
N MET A 393 -10.43 13.61 4.43
CA MET A 393 -10.94 12.35 3.94
C MET A 393 -9.85 11.49 3.31
N ASP A 394 -8.89 12.08 2.60
CA ASP A 394 -7.76 11.35 2.01
C ASP A 394 -6.80 10.79 3.07
N VAL A 395 -6.61 11.53 4.18
CA VAL A 395 -5.84 11.02 5.32
C VAL A 395 -6.56 9.87 6.01
N ALA A 396 -7.88 9.96 6.19
CA ALA A 396 -8.68 8.87 6.76
C ALA A 396 -8.66 7.62 5.86
N ASP A 397 -8.77 7.81 4.55
CA ASP A 397 -8.69 6.73 3.56
C ASP A 397 -7.34 5.99 3.62
N GLU A 398 -6.24 6.74 3.70
CA GLU A 398 -4.90 6.19 3.82
C GLU A 398 -4.71 5.40 5.13
N GLN A 399 -5.25 5.89 6.24
CA GLN A 399 -5.23 5.19 7.53
C GLN A 399 -6.06 3.91 7.50
N LEU A 400 -7.23 3.96 6.87
CA LEU A 400 -8.12 2.80 6.69
C LEU A 400 -7.49 1.73 5.80
N ASP A 401 -6.91 2.11 4.65
CA ASP A 401 -6.22 1.16 3.76
C ASP A 401 -5.06 0.47 4.50
N THR A 402 -4.33 1.24 5.31
CA THR A 402 -3.23 0.68 6.10
C THR A 402 -3.70 -0.31 7.15
N ILE A 403 -4.68 0.04 7.98
CA ILE A 403 -5.20 -0.85 9.02
C ILE A 403 -5.88 -2.06 8.36
N GLY A 404 -6.65 -1.85 7.31
CA GLY A 404 -7.27 -2.91 6.55
C GLY A 404 -6.26 -3.94 6.09
N ARG A 405 -5.20 -3.52 5.42
CA ARG A 405 -4.14 -4.42 4.90
C ARG A 405 -3.25 -4.98 6.00
N ALA A 406 -2.77 -4.13 6.91
CA ALA A 406 -1.77 -4.53 7.90
C ALA A 406 -2.33 -5.44 8.98
N VAL A 407 -3.57 -5.20 9.44
CA VAL A 407 -4.18 -5.90 10.58
C VAL A 407 -5.27 -6.88 10.15
N LEU A 408 -6.14 -6.46 9.22
CA LEU A 408 -7.30 -7.26 8.82
C LEU A 408 -7.07 -8.10 7.55
N GLY A 409 -5.98 -7.85 6.79
CA GLY A 409 -5.79 -8.46 5.48
C GLY A 409 -6.94 -8.15 4.52
N GLN A 410 -7.51 -6.95 4.58
CA GLN A 410 -8.65 -6.51 3.78
C GLN A 410 -8.32 -5.25 2.99
N THR A 411 -8.86 -5.16 1.79
CA THR A 411 -8.77 -3.96 0.94
C THR A 411 -10.06 -3.16 1.11
N LEU A 412 -10.01 -2.04 1.83
CA LEU A 412 -11.22 -1.26 2.17
C LEU A 412 -11.48 -0.11 1.18
N GLY A 413 -10.46 0.40 0.51
CA GLY A 413 -10.52 1.63 -0.29
C GLY A 413 -11.56 1.62 -1.42
N CYS A 414 -11.92 0.45 -1.98
CA CYS A 414 -12.98 0.36 -2.99
C CYS A 414 -14.34 0.82 -2.45
N ALA A 415 -14.60 0.57 -1.15
CA ALA A 415 -15.87 0.91 -0.50
C ALA A 415 -16.06 2.41 -0.25
N ARG A 416 -15.04 3.24 -0.49
CA ARG A 416 -15.14 4.71 -0.46
C ARG A 416 -16.14 5.27 -1.49
N CYS A 417 -16.23 4.65 -2.68
CA CYS A 417 -17.03 5.20 -3.78
C CYS A 417 -18.34 4.43 -4.02
N HIS A 418 -18.35 3.15 -3.74
CA HIS A 418 -19.47 2.23 -3.95
C HIS A 418 -19.25 1.00 -3.07
N ASP A 419 -20.29 0.21 -2.83
CA ASP A 419 -20.15 -1.07 -2.13
C ASP A 419 -19.01 -1.90 -2.72
N HIS A 420 -18.20 -2.54 -1.88
CA HIS A 420 -17.02 -3.26 -2.34
C HIS A 420 -17.40 -4.33 -3.36
N LYS A 421 -16.71 -4.35 -4.51
CA LYS A 421 -17.09 -5.20 -5.65
C LYS A 421 -17.08 -6.71 -5.35
N PHE A 422 -16.20 -7.15 -4.45
CA PHE A 422 -15.94 -8.57 -4.20
C PHE A 422 -16.12 -8.96 -2.73
N ASP A 423 -15.82 -8.06 -1.81
CA ASP A 423 -15.73 -8.34 -0.38
C ASP A 423 -16.94 -7.75 0.37
N PRO A 424 -17.34 -8.34 1.51
CA PRO A 424 -18.53 -7.97 2.24
C PRO A 424 -18.34 -6.66 3.04
N VAL A 425 -18.02 -5.59 2.35
CA VAL A 425 -17.79 -4.26 2.88
C VAL A 425 -18.70 -3.25 2.17
N PRO A 426 -19.89 -3.00 2.69
CA PRO A 426 -20.75 -1.93 2.20
C PRO A 426 -20.08 -0.56 2.36
N THR A 427 -20.44 0.38 1.51
CA THR A 427 -20.00 1.79 1.61
C THR A 427 -20.30 2.38 2.99
N ALA A 428 -21.40 2.02 3.60
CA ALA A 428 -21.77 2.44 4.96
C ALA A 428 -20.71 2.02 6.00
N ASP A 429 -20.20 0.77 5.94
CA ASP A 429 -19.17 0.29 6.88
C ASP A 429 -17.84 1.04 6.69
N TYR A 430 -17.51 1.39 5.44
CA TYR A 430 -16.35 2.23 5.17
C TYR A 430 -16.47 3.60 5.85
N TYR A 431 -17.63 4.28 5.71
CA TYR A 431 -17.83 5.61 6.32
C TYR A 431 -18.03 5.53 7.83
N ALA A 432 -18.54 4.44 8.37
CA ALA A 432 -18.57 4.19 9.81
C ALA A 432 -17.15 4.18 10.41
N LEU A 433 -16.23 3.46 9.78
CA LEU A 433 -14.80 3.49 10.15
C LEU A 433 -14.14 4.83 9.85
N ALA A 434 -14.43 5.44 8.70
CA ALA A 434 -13.87 6.73 8.32
C ALA A 434 -14.23 7.83 9.32
N GLY A 435 -15.42 7.81 9.89
CA GLY A 435 -15.86 8.72 10.93
C GLY A 435 -14.95 8.75 12.17
N ILE A 436 -14.34 7.62 12.52
CA ILE A 436 -13.35 7.51 13.60
C ILE A 436 -12.08 8.34 13.25
N PHE A 437 -11.58 8.19 12.03
CA PHE A 437 -10.36 8.85 11.59
C PHE A 437 -10.58 10.30 11.17
N THR A 438 -11.75 10.66 10.66
CA THR A 438 -12.12 12.07 10.46
C THR A 438 -12.42 12.78 11.78
N SER A 439 -12.66 12.05 12.87
CA SER A 439 -12.73 12.56 14.25
C SER A 439 -11.37 12.60 14.94
N THR A 440 -10.27 12.37 14.21
CA THR A 440 -8.90 12.34 14.74
C THR A 440 -8.05 13.38 14.05
N LYS A 441 -7.41 14.26 14.84
CA LYS A 441 -6.39 15.20 14.36
C LYS A 441 -5.09 14.46 14.13
N VAL A 442 -4.56 14.53 12.95
CA VAL A 442 -3.19 14.14 12.61
C VAL A 442 -2.50 15.32 11.92
N MET A 443 -1.26 15.20 11.49
CA MET A 443 -0.50 16.28 10.85
C MET A 443 -1.05 16.61 9.45
N GLN A 444 -2.31 17.07 9.38
CA GLN A 444 -3.06 17.36 8.15
C GLN A 444 -2.84 18.78 7.63
N GLN A 445 -2.31 19.66 8.46
CA GLN A 445 -2.10 21.04 8.11
C GLN A 445 -0.65 21.40 8.33
N ARG A 446 -0.18 22.36 7.56
CA ARG A 446 1.11 22.99 7.78
C ARG A 446 0.88 24.38 8.32
N TYR A 447 1.79 24.83 9.15
CA TYR A 447 1.90 26.24 9.53
C TYR A 447 3.33 26.73 9.33
N MET A 448 3.48 28.03 9.25
CA MET A 448 4.78 28.66 9.11
C MET A 448 5.36 28.93 10.49
N LEU A 449 6.47 28.30 10.81
CA LEU A 449 7.26 28.61 11.97
C LEU A 449 8.40 29.55 11.54
N GLY A 450 8.13 30.84 11.57
CA GLY A 450 9.03 31.79 10.95
C GLY A 450 9.01 31.68 9.43
N GLN A 451 10.17 31.48 8.79
CA GLN A 451 10.29 31.20 7.36
C GLN A 451 10.24 29.71 7.04
N GLN A 452 10.13 28.86 8.06
CA GLN A 452 10.08 27.42 7.90
C GLN A 452 8.65 26.94 7.70
N ARG A 453 8.48 26.04 6.78
CA ARG A 453 7.26 25.26 6.63
C ARG A 453 7.38 24.05 7.54
N VAL A 454 6.60 23.99 8.59
CA VAL A 454 6.51 22.84 9.49
C VAL A 454 5.11 22.27 9.45
N MET A 455 5.00 20.98 9.74
CA MET A 455 3.72 20.33 9.95
C MET A 455 3.10 20.82 11.26
N GLU A 456 1.89 20.41 11.52
CA GLU A 456 1.18 20.75 12.75
C GLU A 456 2.02 20.51 14.00
N ARG A 457 1.62 21.19 15.04
CA ARG A 457 2.25 21.19 16.35
C ARG A 457 2.54 19.77 16.84
N LEU A 458 3.81 19.52 17.13
CA LEU A 458 4.23 18.27 17.75
C LEU A 458 3.89 18.29 19.25
N ALA A 459 3.51 17.15 19.79
CA ALA A 459 3.23 17.05 21.22
C ALA A 459 4.52 16.93 22.02
N GLY A 460 4.61 17.70 23.11
CA GLY A 460 5.74 17.66 24.04
C GLY A 460 5.75 16.38 24.86
N LEU A 461 6.97 15.90 25.12
CA LEU A 461 7.27 14.76 25.96
C LEU A 461 7.95 15.22 27.27
N GLY A 462 8.08 14.30 28.22
CA GLY A 462 8.72 14.57 29.52
C GLY A 462 7.81 15.30 30.52
N PRO A 463 8.33 15.64 31.69
CA PRO A 463 7.54 16.20 32.79
C PRO A 463 6.94 17.55 32.48
N ASP A 464 7.63 18.36 31.68
CA ASP A 464 7.19 19.72 31.33
C ASP A 464 6.16 19.74 30.17
N GLY A 465 5.90 18.59 29.56
CA GLY A 465 4.90 18.43 28.51
C GLY A 465 5.09 19.39 27.33
N ASN A 466 4.05 20.15 27.00
CA ASN A 466 4.07 21.07 25.85
C ASN A 466 4.81 22.40 26.10
N SER A 467 5.08 22.78 27.35
CA SER A 467 5.63 24.11 27.70
C SER A 467 6.95 24.44 26.97
N PRO A 468 7.97 23.53 26.94
CA PRO A 468 9.20 23.79 26.18
C PRO A 468 8.96 23.86 24.67
N ASN A 469 8.01 23.08 24.15
CA ASN A 469 7.66 23.11 22.73
C ASN A 469 6.96 24.42 22.36
N ASP A 470 6.09 24.94 23.22
CA ASP A 470 5.45 26.25 23.04
C ASP A 470 6.47 27.39 23.01
N ALA A 471 7.46 27.34 23.89
CA ALA A 471 8.56 28.31 23.92
C ALA A 471 9.40 28.25 22.63
N TYR A 472 9.74 27.05 22.16
CA TYR A 472 10.45 26.80 20.92
C TYR A 472 9.68 27.35 19.71
N GLU A 473 8.39 27.01 19.58
CA GLU A 473 7.54 27.50 18.50
C GLU A 473 7.34 29.01 18.54
N LYS A 474 7.15 29.56 19.72
CA LYS A 474 7.01 31.03 19.92
C LYS A 474 8.26 31.77 19.42
N TYR A 475 9.46 31.24 19.69
CA TYR A 475 10.71 31.80 19.18
C TYR A 475 10.70 31.82 17.65
N TRP A 476 10.42 30.69 16.99
CA TRP A 476 10.47 30.56 15.53
C TRP A 476 9.39 31.39 14.82
N ARG A 477 8.21 31.53 15.43
CA ARG A 477 7.15 32.44 14.92
C ARG A 477 7.57 33.90 14.97
N LYS A 478 8.34 34.29 15.96
CA LYS A 478 8.83 35.69 16.13
C LYS A 478 10.08 35.99 15.31
N ARG A 479 10.87 34.97 15.00
CA ARG A 479 12.19 35.11 14.38
C ARG A 479 12.19 35.89 13.06
N PRO A 480 11.26 35.76 12.09
CA PRO A 480 11.25 36.57 10.88
C PRO A 480 11.15 38.06 11.16
N LYS A 481 10.22 38.43 12.03
CA LYS A 481 10.05 39.85 12.46
C LYS A 481 11.31 40.35 13.16
N LEU A 482 11.92 39.53 14.02
CA LEU A 482 13.18 39.89 14.68
C LEU A 482 14.33 40.04 13.67
N THR A 483 14.40 39.19 12.64
CA THR A 483 15.42 39.28 11.59
C THR A 483 15.22 40.52 10.71
N GLU A 484 14.00 40.86 10.38
CA GLU A 484 13.66 42.08 9.65
C GLU A 484 14.01 43.31 10.47
N LYS A 485 13.59 43.32 11.75
CA LYS A 485 13.95 44.36 12.71
C LYS A 485 15.47 44.51 12.85
N GLN A 486 16.21 43.42 12.95
CA GLN A 486 17.68 43.40 13.00
C GLN A 486 18.29 44.02 11.72
N LYS A 487 17.75 43.70 10.53
CA LYS A 487 18.19 44.26 9.26
C LYS A 487 18.01 45.82 9.26
N HIS A 488 16.83 46.26 9.66
CA HIS A 488 16.55 47.70 9.72
C HIS A 488 17.38 48.40 10.82
N ALA A 489 17.58 47.72 11.97
CA ALA A 489 18.41 48.29 13.04
C ALA A 489 19.88 48.46 12.62
N LYS A 490 20.43 47.54 11.82
CA LYS A 490 21.78 47.67 11.21
C LYS A 490 21.83 48.84 10.22
N ALA A 491 20.81 48.98 9.37
CA ALA A 491 20.75 50.10 8.43
C ALA A 491 20.68 51.46 9.15
N ALA A 492 19.89 51.53 10.23
CA ALA A 492 19.85 52.74 11.06
C ALA A 492 21.20 53.07 11.72
N LEU A 493 21.93 52.01 12.18
CA LEU A 493 23.29 52.19 12.72
C LEU A 493 24.26 52.72 11.67
N GLU A 494 24.24 52.22 10.47
CA GLU A 494 25.09 52.70 9.36
C GLU A 494 24.86 54.16 9.02
N LEU A 495 23.56 54.62 9.07
CA LEU A 495 23.23 56.04 8.86
C LEU A 495 23.77 56.91 10.01
N LEU A 496 23.63 56.48 11.27
CA LEU A 496 24.17 57.17 12.42
C LEU A 496 25.70 57.26 12.39
N GLU A 497 26.39 56.19 12.00
CA GLU A 497 27.87 56.19 11.88
C GLU A 497 28.39 57.08 10.75
N LYS A 498 27.59 57.35 9.72
CA LYS A 498 27.86 58.30 8.65
C LYS A 498 27.55 59.76 9.06
N GLY A 499 26.92 59.97 10.21
CA GLY A 499 26.52 61.30 10.67
C GLY A 499 25.30 61.87 9.94
N ASP A 500 24.56 61.07 9.19
CA ASP A 500 23.38 61.52 8.44
C ASP A 500 22.13 61.51 9.32
N VAL A 501 22.04 62.48 10.18
CA VAL A 501 20.96 62.62 11.17
C VAL A 501 19.59 62.71 10.51
N THR A 502 19.48 63.45 9.41
CA THR A 502 18.20 63.65 8.70
C THR A 502 17.66 62.32 8.11
N ALA A 503 18.57 61.53 7.53
CA ALA A 503 18.20 60.22 7.00
C ALA A 503 17.81 59.25 8.13
N VAL A 504 18.47 59.32 9.29
CA VAL A 504 18.09 58.50 10.47
C VAL A 504 16.70 58.86 11.00
N ASP A 505 16.38 60.12 11.10
CA ASP A 505 15.08 60.56 11.63
C ASP A 505 13.95 60.17 10.66
N ALA A 506 14.17 60.29 9.35
CA ALA A 506 13.24 59.78 8.33
C ALA A 506 13.08 58.28 8.41
N PHE A 507 14.20 57.54 8.56
CA PHE A 507 14.20 56.08 8.69
C PHE A 507 13.47 55.63 9.99
N ALA A 508 13.67 56.33 11.09
CA ALA A 508 13.00 56.08 12.36
C ALA A 508 11.48 56.32 12.28
N ALA A 509 11.02 57.25 11.45
CA ALA A 509 9.60 57.47 11.22
C ALA A 509 8.93 56.30 10.51
N GLU A 510 9.63 55.65 9.58
CA GLU A 510 9.16 54.49 8.83
C GLU A 510 9.33 53.18 9.63
N HIS A 511 10.44 53.05 10.36
CA HIS A 511 10.83 51.81 11.07
C HIS A 511 11.05 52.07 12.57
N LYS A 512 10.01 52.54 13.25
CA LYS A 512 10.07 52.97 14.69
C LYS A 512 10.61 51.90 15.63
N ASP A 513 10.31 50.64 15.36
CA ASP A 513 10.71 49.49 16.19
C ASP A 513 12.15 49.04 15.95
N ALA A 514 12.82 49.59 14.94
CA ALA A 514 14.20 49.23 14.55
C ALA A 514 15.26 50.25 15.00
N VAL A 515 14.81 51.36 15.58
CA VAL A 515 15.71 52.36 16.15
C VAL A 515 15.55 52.37 17.67
N ALA A 516 16.67 52.29 18.41
CA ALA A 516 16.63 52.35 19.87
C ALA A 516 16.05 53.72 20.33
N GLU A 517 15.28 53.72 21.41
CA GLU A 517 14.63 54.92 21.92
C GLU A 517 15.65 56.07 22.15
N ALA A 518 16.77 55.76 22.80
CA ALA A 518 17.87 56.72 23.00
C ALA A 518 18.59 57.10 21.70
N ALA A 519 18.55 56.27 20.65
CA ALA A 519 19.08 56.58 19.35
C ALA A 519 18.14 57.43 18.50
N ALA A 520 16.84 57.40 18.77
CA ALA A 520 15.82 58.23 18.14
C ALA A 520 15.70 59.62 18.77
N ASP A 521 16.24 59.83 19.99
CA ASP A 521 16.20 61.11 20.66
C ASP A 521 17.19 62.13 20.02
N VAL A 522 16.63 63.04 19.24
CA VAL A 522 17.40 64.06 18.51
C VAL A 522 18.15 65.04 19.41
N LYS A 523 17.85 65.09 20.73
CA LYS A 523 18.54 65.92 21.70
C LYS A 523 19.85 65.32 22.22
N GLN A 524 20.05 64.04 21.98
CA GLN A 524 21.25 63.30 22.37
C GLN A 524 22.44 63.59 21.41
N PRO A 525 23.65 63.69 21.93
CA PRO A 525 24.86 63.72 21.06
C PRO A 525 24.92 62.49 20.15
N ILE A 526 25.44 62.71 18.93
CA ILE A 526 25.50 61.63 17.91
C ILE A 526 26.26 60.40 18.39
N GLU A 527 27.31 60.57 19.20
CA GLU A 527 28.09 59.47 19.76
C GLU A 527 27.24 58.61 20.72
N GLN A 528 26.33 59.21 21.49
CA GLN A 528 25.45 58.51 22.40
C GLN A 528 24.35 57.80 21.62
N ARG A 529 23.81 58.39 20.56
CA ARG A 529 22.84 57.76 19.65
C ARG A 529 23.45 56.54 18.97
N VAL A 530 24.70 56.64 18.48
CA VAL A 530 25.46 55.52 17.87
C VAL A 530 25.68 54.42 18.91
N ALA A 531 26.09 54.73 20.12
CA ALA A 531 26.31 53.76 21.20
C ALA A 531 25.03 53.01 21.56
N ALA A 532 23.90 53.74 21.70
CA ALA A 532 22.60 53.14 21.98
C ALA A 532 22.14 52.20 20.86
N GLN A 533 22.30 52.60 19.60
CA GLN A 533 21.92 51.75 18.46
C GLN A 533 22.83 50.53 18.32
N LYS A 534 24.14 50.64 18.61
CA LYS A 534 25.07 49.51 18.67
C LYS A 534 24.65 48.47 19.71
N ALA A 535 24.30 48.94 20.92
CA ALA A 535 23.79 48.03 21.95
C ALA A 535 22.50 47.33 21.52
N PHE A 536 21.57 48.06 20.94
CA PHE A 536 20.32 47.52 20.45
C PHE A 536 20.53 46.46 19.30
N VAL A 537 21.43 46.75 18.38
CA VAL A 537 21.81 45.78 17.31
C VAL A 537 22.48 44.54 17.91
N ALA A 538 23.31 44.70 18.95
CA ALA A 538 23.93 43.56 19.63
C ALA A 538 22.89 42.69 20.34
N ASP A 539 21.87 43.25 20.99
CA ASP A 539 20.76 42.55 21.62
C ASP A 539 19.92 41.79 20.59
N LEU A 540 19.62 42.40 19.44
CA LEU A 540 18.91 41.75 18.35
C LEU A 540 19.75 40.63 17.73
N ASN A 541 21.06 40.82 17.56
CA ASN A 541 21.98 39.76 17.09
C ASN A 541 21.94 38.58 18.06
N ALA A 542 22.01 38.80 19.36
CA ALA A 542 21.92 37.76 20.37
C ALA A 542 20.58 37.02 20.34
N ALA A 543 19.47 37.76 20.23
CA ALA A 543 18.13 37.22 20.17
C ALA A 543 17.90 36.32 18.92
N VAL A 544 18.47 36.73 17.77
CA VAL A 544 18.38 35.95 16.52
C VAL A 544 19.33 34.75 16.50
N ALA A 545 20.50 34.83 17.10
CA ALA A 545 21.57 33.85 17.01
C ALA A 545 21.43 32.68 18.01
N LYS A 546 20.62 32.78 19.03
CA LYS A 546 20.44 31.75 20.06
C LYS A 546 19.04 31.14 20.04
N PRO A 547 18.74 30.25 19.08
CA PRO A 547 17.49 29.49 19.13
C PRO A 547 17.49 28.60 20.37
N PRO A 548 16.31 28.41 21.01
CA PRO A 548 16.18 27.42 22.08
C PRO A 548 16.51 26.03 21.56
N ALA A 549 17.01 25.17 22.44
CA ALA A 549 17.23 23.75 22.10
C ALA A 549 15.91 23.10 21.66
N ILE A 550 16.01 22.13 20.75
CA ILE A 550 14.84 21.35 20.33
C ILE A 550 14.33 20.57 21.53
N PRO A 551 13.10 20.78 21.98
CA PRO A 551 12.54 20.04 23.13
C PRO A 551 12.23 18.60 22.75
N PRO A 552 12.16 17.68 23.72
CA PRO A 552 11.62 16.34 23.48
C PRO A 552 10.15 16.45 23.07
N ARG A 553 9.82 15.90 21.88
CA ARG A 553 8.50 15.98 21.27
C ARG A 553 8.28 14.83 20.31
N ALA A 554 7.04 14.50 20.01
CA ALA A 554 6.67 13.40 19.13
C ALA A 554 5.52 13.77 18.18
N MET A 555 5.44 13.00 17.09
CA MET A 555 4.34 13.03 16.13
C MET A 555 3.25 12.11 16.66
N ILE A 556 2.17 12.67 17.20
CA ILE A 556 1.06 11.91 17.76
C ILE A 556 -0.29 12.42 17.26
N PRO A 557 -1.29 11.54 17.12
CA PRO A 557 -2.67 11.97 16.87
C PRO A 557 -3.27 12.57 18.15
N SER A 558 -4.42 13.21 18.01
CA SER A 558 -5.33 13.57 19.10
C SER A 558 -6.75 13.57 18.58
N ASP A 559 -7.73 13.43 19.47
CA ASP A 559 -9.10 13.54 19.05
C ASP A 559 -9.45 14.98 18.65
N GLU A 560 -10.39 15.13 17.72
CA GLU A 560 -10.99 16.44 17.37
C GLU A 560 -11.74 17.02 18.58
N ASP A 561 -11.88 18.35 18.60
CA ASP A 561 -12.63 19.02 19.68
C ASP A 561 -14.12 18.66 19.64
N THR A 562 -14.63 18.30 18.47
CA THR A 562 -16.00 17.91 18.21
C THR A 562 -16.03 16.68 17.29
N PRO A 563 -15.74 15.48 17.82
CA PRO A 563 -15.87 14.24 17.06
C PRO A 563 -17.30 14.06 16.55
N ALA A 564 -17.47 13.61 15.31
CA ALA A 564 -18.78 13.48 14.69
C ALA A 564 -18.84 12.26 13.77
N ASP A 565 -20.04 11.80 13.54
CA ASP A 565 -20.34 10.79 12.53
C ASP A 565 -20.13 11.33 11.12
N GLU A 566 -19.75 10.48 10.19
CA GLU A 566 -19.43 10.91 8.84
C GLU A 566 -20.59 10.64 7.86
N SER A 567 -20.71 11.47 6.83
CA SER A 567 -21.68 11.25 5.77
C SER A 567 -21.06 10.48 4.62
N ILE A 568 -21.82 9.58 4.00
CA ILE A 568 -21.42 8.91 2.78
C ILE A 568 -21.11 9.96 1.70
N ARG A 569 -19.97 9.82 1.04
CA ARG A 569 -19.58 10.65 -0.11
C ARG A 569 -20.02 9.94 -1.38
N LEU A 570 -21.08 10.43 -2.00
CA LEU A 570 -21.64 9.79 -3.20
C LEU A 570 -20.60 9.70 -4.31
N ALA A 571 -20.32 8.47 -4.76
CA ALA A 571 -19.24 8.16 -5.71
C ALA A 571 -17.85 8.67 -5.26
N GLY A 572 -17.60 8.73 -3.94
CA GLY A 572 -16.34 9.19 -3.36
C GLY A 572 -16.08 10.69 -3.44
N GLN A 573 -17.06 11.50 -3.91
CA GLN A 573 -16.89 12.95 -4.08
C GLN A 573 -17.09 13.68 -2.76
N PHE A 574 -16.05 14.39 -2.30
CA PHE A 574 -16.00 14.99 -0.96
C PHE A 574 -17.09 16.03 -0.69
N ASP A 575 -17.65 16.66 -1.73
CA ASP A 575 -18.69 17.69 -1.69
C ASP A 575 -20.12 17.18 -1.91
N ARG A 576 -20.28 15.89 -2.28
CA ARG A 576 -21.59 15.26 -2.51
C ARG A 576 -21.95 14.35 -1.35
N LEU A 577 -22.69 14.90 -0.38
CA LEU A 577 -23.09 14.19 0.83
C LEU A 577 -24.37 13.38 0.61
N GLY A 578 -24.31 12.12 1.01
CA GLY A 578 -25.46 11.25 1.22
C GLY A 578 -25.83 11.14 2.69
N ASP A 579 -26.37 9.99 3.08
CA ASP A 579 -26.80 9.72 4.44
C ASP A 579 -25.63 9.77 5.43
N GLN A 580 -25.91 10.25 6.64
CA GLN A 580 -25.00 10.19 7.76
C GLN A 580 -24.96 8.77 8.34
N VAL A 581 -23.75 8.27 8.61
CA VAL A 581 -23.54 6.93 9.16
C VAL A 581 -22.88 7.06 10.53
N PRO A 582 -23.45 6.43 11.56
CA PRO A 582 -22.80 6.36 12.87
C PRO A 582 -21.40 5.73 12.78
N ARG A 583 -20.45 6.22 13.57
CA ARG A 583 -19.13 5.60 13.70
C ARG A 583 -19.28 4.16 14.20
N GLY A 584 -18.52 3.25 13.61
CA GLY A 584 -18.64 1.82 13.89
C GLY A 584 -17.61 0.99 13.15
N PHE A 585 -17.80 -0.32 13.11
CA PHE A 585 -16.85 -1.28 12.58
C PHE A 585 -17.45 -2.10 11.42
N LEU A 586 -16.69 -3.06 10.89
CA LEU A 586 -17.15 -3.92 9.80
C LEU A 586 -18.20 -4.92 10.29
N ARG A 587 -19.42 -4.81 9.80
CA ARG A 587 -20.55 -5.69 10.16
C ARG A 587 -20.38 -7.15 9.74
N VAL A 588 -19.50 -7.43 8.80
CA VAL A 588 -19.15 -8.81 8.45
C VAL A 588 -18.46 -9.53 9.60
N ILE A 589 -17.78 -8.81 10.50
CA ILE A 589 -17.08 -9.38 11.65
C ILE A 589 -17.99 -9.41 12.89
N SER A 590 -18.69 -8.32 13.17
CA SER A 590 -19.58 -8.23 14.32
C SER A 590 -20.81 -7.35 14.01
N ASP A 591 -21.99 -7.77 14.48
CA ASP A 591 -23.24 -7.01 14.30
C ASP A 591 -23.45 -5.91 15.36
N ASP A 592 -22.60 -5.90 16.38
CA ASP A 592 -22.82 -5.06 17.54
C ASP A 592 -22.66 -3.57 17.17
N THR A 593 -23.64 -2.79 17.53
CA THR A 593 -23.52 -1.33 17.54
C THR A 593 -22.51 -0.95 18.60
N VAL A 594 -21.47 -0.26 18.19
CA VAL A 594 -20.43 0.20 19.12
C VAL A 594 -20.91 1.44 19.84
N ASP A 595 -20.88 1.40 21.15
CA ASP A 595 -21.11 2.59 21.97
C ASP A 595 -19.80 3.38 22.07
N ILE A 596 -19.67 4.42 21.24
CA ILE A 596 -18.54 5.36 21.29
C ILE A 596 -18.94 6.48 22.23
N PRO A 597 -18.21 6.71 23.34
CA PRO A 597 -18.54 7.76 24.28
C PRO A 597 -18.57 9.15 23.61
N GLU A 598 -19.50 10.00 24.04
CA GLU A 598 -19.62 11.38 23.54
C GLU A 598 -18.31 12.14 23.73
N GLY A 599 -17.90 12.90 22.73
CA GLY A 599 -16.66 13.67 22.76
C GLY A 599 -15.39 12.85 22.49
N GLN A 600 -15.50 11.57 22.15
CA GLN A 600 -14.36 10.70 21.76
C GLN A 600 -14.43 10.34 20.29
N SER A 601 -13.27 10.12 19.67
CA SER A 601 -13.18 9.73 18.25
C SER A 601 -13.67 8.30 17.96
N GLY A 602 -13.56 7.39 18.94
CA GLY A 602 -13.80 5.95 18.78
C GLY A 602 -12.54 5.12 18.49
N ARG A 603 -11.34 5.73 18.51
CA ARG A 603 -10.07 5.02 18.28
C ARG A 603 -9.77 3.97 19.36
N LEU A 604 -10.13 4.23 20.60
CA LEU A 604 -9.92 3.29 21.69
C LEU A 604 -10.81 2.04 21.53
N GLU A 605 -12.06 2.26 21.15
CA GLU A 605 -13.03 1.19 20.87
C GLU A 605 -12.58 0.37 19.64
N LEU A 606 -12.14 1.06 18.57
CA LEU A 606 -11.57 0.40 17.40
C LEU A 606 -10.35 -0.46 17.77
N ALA A 607 -9.43 0.07 18.56
CA ALA A 607 -8.23 -0.66 18.98
C ALA A 607 -8.57 -1.93 19.78
N ARG A 608 -9.55 -1.86 20.66
CA ARG A 608 -10.07 -3.00 21.41
C ARG A 608 -10.74 -4.01 20.49
N TRP A 609 -11.59 -3.56 19.59
CA TRP A 609 -12.28 -4.42 18.62
C TRP A 609 -11.29 -5.17 17.70
N LEU A 610 -10.20 -4.51 17.26
CA LEU A 610 -9.18 -5.14 16.42
C LEU A 610 -8.48 -6.32 17.10
N THR A 611 -8.47 -6.36 18.44
CA THR A 611 -7.78 -7.37 19.25
C THR A 611 -8.72 -8.29 20.01
N ASP A 612 -10.03 -8.00 20.03
CA ASP A 612 -11.03 -8.84 20.67
C ASP A 612 -11.22 -10.14 19.86
N VAL A 613 -10.88 -11.26 20.50
CA VAL A 613 -10.95 -12.61 19.90
C VAL A 613 -12.38 -13.13 19.85
N ASP A 614 -13.23 -12.71 20.78
CA ASP A 614 -14.57 -13.28 20.95
C ASP A 614 -15.61 -12.53 20.09
N ASN A 615 -15.64 -11.20 20.19
CA ASN A 615 -16.68 -10.36 19.59
C ASN A 615 -16.14 -9.40 18.51
N GLY A 616 -14.81 -9.38 18.28
CA GLY A 616 -14.16 -8.47 17.36
C GLY A 616 -13.33 -9.16 16.27
N ALA A 617 -12.38 -8.40 15.76
CA ALA A 617 -11.52 -8.81 14.67
C ALA A 617 -10.27 -9.62 15.11
N GLY A 618 -10.11 -9.91 16.40
CA GLY A 618 -8.90 -10.51 16.95
C GLY A 618 -8.52 -11.85 16.29
N ARG A 619 -9.49 -12.68 15.93
CA ARG A 619 -9.26 -13.94 15.20
C ARG A 619 -8.66 -13.72 13.82
N LEU A 620 -9.16 -12.71 13.11
CA LEU A 620 -8.65 -12.32 11.79
C LEU A 620 -7.25 -11.71 11.92
N ALA A 621 -7.03 -10.82 12.88
CA ALA A 621 -5.73 -10.23 13.17
C ALA A 621 -4.68 -11.30 13.52
N ALA A 622 -5.05 -12.32 14.29
CA ALA A 622 -4.18 -13.45 14.60
C ALA A 622 -3.82 -14.28 13.34
N ARG A 623 -4.78 -14.56 12.44
CA ARG A 623 -4.49 -15.20 11.14
C ARG A 623 -3.53 -14.38 10.29
N VAL A 624 -3.74 -13.07 10.22
CA VAL A 624 -2.89 -12.16 9.44
C VAL A 624 -1.48 -12.13 10.00
N LEU A 625 -1.32 -12.01 11.33
CA LEU A 625 -0.02 -12.06 12.00
C LEU A 625 0.69 -13.41 11.75
N ALA A 626 -0.02 -14.52 11.97
CA ALA A 626 0.51 -15.86 11.75
C ALA A 626 1.00 -16.04 10.31
N ASN A 627 0.20 -15.64 9.34
CA ASN A 627 0.56 -15.72 7.92
C ASN A 627 1.76 -14.84 7.55
N ARG A 628 1.90 -13.63 8.15
CA ARG A 628 3.06 -12.75 7.93
C ARG A 628 4.33 -13.33 8.53
N VAL A 629 4.26 -13.86 9.76
CA VAL A 629 5.40 -14.54 10.38
C VAL A 629 5.83 -15.73 9.51
N TRP A 630 4.87 -16.55 9.09
CA TRP A 630 5.13 -17.64 8.16
C TRP A 630 5.77 -17.17 6.84
N HIS A 631 5.21 -16.12 6.24
CA HIS A 631 5.76 -15.52 5.01
C HIS A 631 7.23 -15.09 5.19
N HIS A 632 7.54 -14.42 6.29
CA HIS A 632 8.89 -13.93 6.54
C HIS A 632 9.88 -15.04 6.86
N LEU A 633 9.47 -16.13 7.50
CA LEU A 633 10.34 -17.26 7.83
C LEU A 633 10.48 -18.27 6.68
N ILE A 634 9.37 -18.69 6.10
CA ILE A 634 9.34 -19.75 5.09
C ILE A 634 9.53 -19.22 3.68
N GLY A 635 9.13 -17.97 3.41
CA GLY A 635 9.35 -17.30 2.13
C GLY A 635 8.11 -17.05 1.29
N ARG A 636 7.02 -17.77 1.56
CA ARG A 636 5.68 -17.51 1.03
C ARG A 636 4.67 -17.65 2.15
N GLY A 637 3.65 -16.84 2.17
CA GLY A 637 2.51 -16.97 3.09
C GLY A 637 1.72 -18.24 2.79
N ILE A 638 1.06 -18.79 3.81
CA ILE A 638 0.02 -19.81 3.64
C ILE A 638 -1.09 -19.23 2.74
N VAL A 639 -1.45 -17.98 2.98
CA VAL A 639 -2.16 -17.11 2.04
C VAL A 639 -1.10 -16.27 1.32
N ARG A 640 -0.95 -16.45 0.02
CA ARG A 640 0.12 -15.77 -0.75
C ARG A 640 -0.08 -14.26 -0.84
N THR A 641 -1.33 -13.83 -0.93
CA THR A 641 -1.74 -12.42 -0.91
C THR A 641 -1.79 -11.92 0.52
N VAL A 642 -0.61 -11.66 1.13
CA VAL A 642 -0.45 -11.38 2.57
C VAL A 642 -1.26 -10.18 3.07
N ASP A 643 -1.63 -9.27 2.16
CA ASP A 643 -2.38 -8.05 2.43
C ASP A 643 -3.87 -8.16 2.01
N ASN A 644 -4.27 -9.33 1.48
CA ASN A 644 -5.61 -9.52 0.95
C ASN A 644 -6.10 -10.96 1.21
N PHE A 645 -6.93 -11.12 2.21
CA PHE A 645 -7.64 -12.34 2.61
C PHE A 645 -9.09 -12.37 2.11
N GLY A 646 -9.49 -11.32 1.35
CA GLY A 646 -10.79 -11.23 0.72
C GLY A 646 -10.94 -12.17 -0.48
N ARG A 647 -12.10 -12.11 -1.13
CA ARG A 647 -12.43 -12.97 -2.29
C ARG A 647 -11.56 -12.73 -3.52
N SER A 648 -10.93 -11.57 -3.64
CA SER A 648 -9.97 -11.27 -4.70
C SER A 648 -8.54 -11.72 -4.36
N GLY A 649 -8.29 -12.16 -3.13
CA GLY A 649 -7.06 -12.77 -2.69
C GLY A 649 -7.01 -14.28 -2.98
N GLU A 650 -5.90 -14.91 -2.60
CA GLU A 650 -5.74 -16.35 -2.74
C GLU A 650 -6.28 -17.08 -1.50
N ALA A 651 -6.86 -18.25 -1.69
CA ALA A 651 -7.20 -19.13 -0.59
C ALA A 651 -5.95 -19.72 0.08
N PRO A 652 -5.99 -19.99 1.39
CA PRO A 652 -4.87 -20.61 2.09
C PRO A 652 -4.51 -21.98 1.53
N SER A 653 -3.22 -22.25 1.33
CA SER A 653 -2.72 -23.56 0.88
C SER A 653 -2.88 -24.64 1.96
N HIS A 654 -2.83 -24.25 3.23
CA HIS A 654 -2.96 -25.10 4.42
C HIS A 654 -3.88 -24.43 5.42
N PRO A 655 -5.22 -24.47 5.22
CA PRO A 655 -6.17 -23.73 6.04
C PRO A 655 -6.15 -24.15 7.53
N GLU A 656 -6.02 -25.45 7.81
CA GLU A 656 -5.94 -25.98 9.16
C GLU A 656 -4.66 -25.52 9.88
N LEU A 657 -3.54 -25.49 9.18
CA LEU A 657 -2.28 -24.95 9.71
C LEU A 657 -2.40 -23.47 10.02
N LEU A 658 -3.07 -22.69 9.17
CA LEU A 658 -3.27 -21.27 9.41
C LEU A 658 -4.08 -21.03 10.69
N ASP A 659 -5.16 -21.77 10.89
CA ASP A 659 -5.98 -21.68 12.10
C ASP A 659 -5.22 -22.16 13.34
N HIS A 660 -4.42 -23.24 13.22
CA HIS A 660 -3.54 -23.70 14.29
C HIS A 660 -2.53 -22.62 14.70
N LEU A 661 -1.84 -22.00 13.74
CA LEU A 661 -0.89 -20.93 14.03
C LEU A 661 -1.56 -19.68 14.61
N ALA A 662 -2.76 -19.33 14.17
CA ALA A 662 -3.52 -18.22 14.74
C ALA A 662 -3.92 -18.49 16.21
N ARG A 663 -4.29 -19.75 16.55
CA ARG A 663 -4.51 -20.14 17.95
C ARG A 663 -3.24 -20.04 18.76
N GLU A 664 -2.12 -20.54 18.25
CA GLU A 664 -0.84 -20.45 18.91
C GLU A 664 -0.42 -19.00 19.24
N VAL A 665 -0.78 -18.04 18.37
CA VAL A 665 -0.62 -16.60 18.65
C VAL A 665 -1.44 -16.20 19.89
N ILE A 666 -2.72 -16.55 19.90
CA ILE A 666 -3.66 -16.17 20.97
C ILE A 666 -3.26 -16.85 22.28
N ASP A 667 -3.05 -18.18 22.26
CA ASP A 667 -2.77 -19.00 23.42
C ASP A 667 -1.41 -18.69 24.08
N SER A 668 -0.45 -18.21 23.27
CA SER A 668 0.85 -17.72 23.78
C SER A 668 0.79 -16.31 24.34
N GLY A 669 -0.38 -15.69 24.47
CA GLY A 669 -0.54 -14.30 24.89
C GLY A 669 -0.04 -13.30 23.83
N TRP A 670 -0.26 -13.59 22.56
CA TRP A 670 0.13 -12.74 21.43
C TRP A 670 1.65 -12.52 21.30
N SER A 671 2.48 -13.45 21.77
CA SER A 671 3.93 -13.37 21.70
C SER A 671 4.45 -13.62 20.30
N LEU A 672 5.07 -12.60 19.69
CA LEU A 672 5.73 -12.71 18.41
C LEU A 672 6.92 -13.68 18.47
N LYS A 673 7.74 -13.59 19.54
CA LYS A 673 8.92 -14.44 19.70
C LYS A 673 8.54 -15.91 19.86
N SER A 674 7.45 -16.21 20.59
CA SER A 674 6.94 -17.57 20.75
C SER A 674 6.57 -18.18 19.40
N LEU A 675 5.80 -17.46 18.57
CA LEU A 675 5.42 -17.94 17.25
C LEU A 675 6.63 -18.14 16.33
N VAL A 676 7.54 -17.17 16.29
CA VAL A 676 8.79 -17.27 15.49
C VAL A 676 9.60 -18.48 15.93
N ARG A 677 9.77 -18.69 17.23
CA ARG A 677 10.48 -19.84 17.80
C ARG A 677 9.87 -21.16 17.35
N LYS A 678 8.54 -21.29 17.50
CA LYS A 678 7.81 -22.51 17.11
C LYS A 678 8.03 -22.86 15.63
N VAL A 679 7.93 -21.88 14.74
CA VAL A 679 8.12 -22.09 13.29
C VAL A 679 9.57 -22.42 12.94
N VAL A 680 10.55 -21.73 13.55
CA VAL A 680 11.98 -21.95 13.25
C VAL A 680 12.48 -23.33 13.73
N LEU A 681 11.88 -23.88 14.78
CA LEU A 681 12.25 -25.18 15.32
C LEU A 681 11.57 -26.34 14.59
N THR A 682 10.76 -26.10 13.55
CA THR A 682 10.15 -27.16 12.76
C THR A 682 11.15 -27.83 11.80
N ARG A 683 10.89 -29.06 11.46
CA ARG A 683 11.60 -29.75 10.38
C ARG A 683 11.31 -29.12 9.02
N THR A 684 10.11 -28.59 8.83
CA THR A 684 9.71 -27.80 7.66
C THR A 684 10.67 -26.62 7.43
N PHE A 685 11.06 -25.90 8.47
CA PHE A 685 12.05 -24.81 8.36
C PHE A 685 13.46 -25.36 8.05
N ALA A 686 13.81 -26.54 8.55
CA ALA A 686 15.12 -27.14 8.37
C ALA A 686 15.30 -27.83 7.03
N MET A 687 14.27 -28.01 6.20
CA MET A 687 14.36 -28.67 4.89
C MET A 687 15.38 -28.03 3.95
N SER A 688 15.98 -28.86 3.10
CA SER A 688 16.82 -28.43 1.99
C SER A 688 16.01 -27.71 0.90
N SER A 689 16.66 -26.80 0.17
CA SER A 689 16.10 -26.13 -1.02
C SER A 689 16.50 -26.80 -2.34
N LEU A 690 17.02 -28.01 -2.30
CA LEU A 690 17.41 -28.75 -3.50
C LEU A 690 16.18 -29.04 -4.37
N HIS A 691 16.42 -29.05 -5.68
CA HIS A 691 15.38 -29.34 -6.66
C HIS A 691 15.21 -30.87 -6.80
N ASP A 692 13.97 -31.32 -6.95
CA ASP A 692 13.57 -32.66 -7.29
C ASP A 692 12.57 -32.57 -8.45
N GLU A 693 12.91 -33.20 -9.58
CA GLU A 693 12.14 -33.10 -10.83
C GLU A 693 10.75 -33.72 -10.70
N ALA A 694 10.63 -34.83 -9.98
CA ALA A 694 9.36 -35.52 -9.80
C ALA A 694 8.39 -34.66 -8.94
N SER A 695 8.87 -34.10 -7.85
CA SER A 695 8.09 -33.21 -7.00
C SER A 695 7.75 -31.89 -7.72
N HIS A 696 8.68 -31.37 -8.53
CA HIS A 696 8.43 -30.17 -9.33
C HIS A 696 7.35 -30.39 -10.41
N ALA A 697 7.27 -31.59 -11.00
CA ALA A 697 6.23 -31.89 -11.97
C ALA A 697 4.81 -31.87 -11.35
N VAL A 698 4.67 -32.18 -10.05
CA VAL A 698 3.40 -32.19 -9.33
C VAL A 698 3.07 -30.79 -8.76
N ASP A 699 4.05 -30.16 -8.12
CA ASP A 699 3.90 -28.84 -7.50
C ASP A 699 5.07 -27.91 -7.91
N PRO A 700 4.99 -27.32 -9.12
CA PRO A 700 6.06 -26.47 -9.66
C PRO A 700 6.33 -25.25 -8.80
N GLU A 701 5.30 -24.69 -8.19
CA GLU A 701 5.38 -23.49 -7.36
C GLU A 701 5.78 -23.78 -5.91
N ASN A 702 5.93 -25.05 -5.52
CA ASN A 702 6.22 -25.46 -4.16
C ASN A 702 5.19 -24.93 -3.14
N ARG A 703 3.91 -24.96 -3.53
CA ARG A 703 2.80 -24.50 -2.67
C ARG A 703 2.59 -25.41 -1.46
N LEU A 704 2.86 -26.69 -1.63
CA LEU A 704 2.71 -27.72 -0.60
C LEU A 704 3.97 -27.88 0.25
N LEU A 705 5.02 -27.10 0.00
CA LEU A 705 6.26 -27.06 0.80
C LEU A 705 7.05 -28.37 0.78
N TRP A 706 7.16 -29.03 -0.39
CA TRP A 706 8.00 -30.22 -0.50
C TRP A 706 9.50 -29.94 -0.35
N ARG A 707 9.93 -28.65 -0.43
CA ARG A 707 11.30 -28.16 -0.12
C ARG A 707 11.27 -26.76 0.46
N ALA A 708 12.39 -26.31 1.02
CA ALA A 708 12.54 -24.91 1.41
C ALA A 708 12.55 -23.97 0.19
N HIS A 709 11.93 -22.81 0.30
CA HIS A 709 11.99 -21.78 -0.73
C HIS A 709 13.37 -21.15 -0.81
N ARG A 710 13.86 -20.90 -2.04
CA ARG A 710 15.03 -20.06 -2.29
C ARG A 710 14.65 -18.60 -2.22
N ARG A 711 15.39 -17.83 -1.46
CA ARG A 711 15.14 -16.40 -1.27
C ARG A 711 16.38 -15.58 -1.58
N ARG A 712 16.17 -14.41 -2.19
CA ARG A 712 17.21 -13.39 -2.28
C ARG A 712 17.32 -12.68 -0.95
N LEU A 713 18.53 -12.22 -0.60
CA LEU A 713 18.71 -11.28 0.52
C LEU A 713 18.06 -9.94 0.17
N THR A 714 17.52 -9.27 1.18
CA THR A 714 17.13 -7.86 1.02
C THR A 714 18.38 -7.01 0.78
N PRO A 715 18.25 -5.85 0.09
CA PRO A 715 19.39 -4.98 -0.16
C PRO A 715 20.15 -4.60 1.12
N GLU A 716 19.43 -4.33 2.21
CA GLU A 716 19.99 -4.00 3.51
C GLU A 716 20.80 -5.17 4.08
N ALA A 717 20.22 -6.37 4.13
CA ALA A 717 20.90 -7.55 4.63
C ALA A 717 22.15 -7.92 3.79
N LEU A 718 22.09 -7.70 2.46
CA LEU A 718 23.24 -7.90 1.58
C LEU A 718 24.36 -6.89 1.90
N ARG A 719 24.01 -5.59 1.99
CA ARG A 719 24.95 -4.53 2.33
C ARG A 719 25.59 -4.76 3.69
N ASP A 720 24.79 -5.06 4.70
CA ASP A 720 25.27 -5.30 6.05
C ASP A 720 26.16 -6.56 6.16
N ALA A 721 25.82 -7.61 5.39
CA ALA A 721 26.68 -8.78 5.27
C ALA A 721 28.06 -8.45 4.65
N MET A 722 28.09 -7.56 3.64
CA MET A 722 29.34 -7.09 3.04
C MET A 722 30.18 -6.25 4.03
N LEU A 723 29.53 -5.32 4.77
CA LEU A 723 30.20 -4.50 5.79
C LEU A 723 30.70 -5.37 6.97
N LEU A 724 29.91 -6.36 7.39
CA LEU A 724 30.33 -7.32 8.41
C LEU A 724 31.56 -8.13 7.95
N ALA A 725 31.56 -8.61 6.72
CA ALA A 725 32.69 -9.33 6.14
C ALA A 725 33.95 -8.46 6.02
N ALA A 726 33.77 -7.17 5.73
CA ALA A 726 34.85 -6.18 5.69
C ALA A 726 35.33 -5.72 7.07
N GLY A 727 34.63 -6.10 8.17
CA GLY A 727 34.95 -5.64 9.53
C GLY A 727 34.63 -4.16 9.78
N THR A 728 33.79 -3.55 8.96
CA THR A 728 33.44 -2.11 9.01
C THR A 728 31.97 -1.84 9.37
N LEU A 729 31.20 -2.87 9.68
CA LEU A 729 29.80 -2.71 10.09
C LEU A 729 29.74 -1.99 11.44
N ASP A 730 29.12 -0.82 11.46
CA ASP A 730 28.78 -0.08 12.67
C ASP A 730 27.33 -0.41 13.06
N VAL A 731 27.16 -1.05 14.21
CA VAL A 731 25.86 -1.46 14.75
C VAL A 731 25.33 -0.50 15.82
N THR A 732 25.93 0.68 15.97
CA THR A 732 25.48 1.69 16.94
C THR A 732 24.11 2.20 16.57
N PRO A 733 23.11 2.15 17.47
CA PRO A 733 21.78 2.70 17.19
C PRO A 733 21.84 4.18 16.82
N MET A 734 21.07 4.59 15.84
CA MET A 734 20.98 5.98 15.40
C MET A 734 19.58 6.52 15.73
N ASP A 735 19.53 7.74 16.29
CA ASP A 735 18.26 8.42 16.53
C ASP A 735 17.67 8.95 15.22
N SER A 736 17.93 10.19 14.87
CA SER A 736 17.37 10.78 13.67
C SER A 736 18.28 10.60 12.45
N THR A 737 17.72 10.04 11.37
CA THR A 737 18.40 9.91 10.08
C THR A 737 18.46 11.23 9.31
N VAL A 738 17.69 12.24 9.69
CA VAL A 738 17.60 13.56 9.04
C VAL A 738 18.19 14.70 9.87
N SER A 739 18.75 14.42 11.05
CA SER A 739 19.35 15.46 11.92
C SER A 739 20.47 16.24 11.26
N TYR A 740 21.24 15.59 10.36
CA TYR A 740 22.34 16.22 9.60
C TYR A 740 21.87 17.36 8.68
N LEU A 741 20.58 17.42 8.31
CA LEU A 741 20.02 18.50 7.50
C LEU A 741 19.92 19.82 8.27
N GLY A 742 20.11 19.78 9.59
CA GLY A 742 20.00 20.95 10.49
C GLY A 742 18.54 21.30 10.81
N ASP A 743 18.36 22.11 11.87
CA ASP A 743 17.02 22.39 12.45
C ASP A 743 16.09 23.15 11.54
N GLN A 744 16.62 23.79 10.49
CA GLN A 744 15.87 24.66 9.60
C GLN A 744 15.44 24.01 8.30
N ALA A 745 15.93 22.81 7.97
CA ALA A 745 15.48 22.10 6.78
C ALA A 745 14.03 21.62 6.95
N THR A 746 13.18 21.90 5.99
CA THR A 746 11.76 21.54 6.01
C THR A 746 11.40 20.43 5.02
N ALA A 747 12.23 20.26 3.97
CA ALA A 747 12.08 19.21 2.98
C ALA A 747 13.45 18.62 2.62
N VAL A 748 13.45 17.39 2.10
CA VAL A 748 14.68 16.69 1.72
C VAL A 748 15.47 17.44 0.64
N GLY A 749 14.82 18.23 -0.20
CA GLY A 749 15.44 19.02 -1.27
C GLY A 749 16.06 20.36 -0.86
N ASP A 750 15.83 20.83 0.38
CA ASP A 750 16.22 22.17 0.82
C ASP A 750 17.75 22.37 0.94
N ASN A 751 18.53 21.33 0.87
CA ASN A 751 19.97 21.36 1.08
C ASN A 751 20.75 20.98 -0.20
N LYS A 752 20.49 21.72 -1.27
CA LYS A 752 21.10 21.49 -2.60
C LYS A 752 22.64 21.55 -2.64
N ASN A 753 23.28 22.13 -1.62
CA ASN A 753 24.72 22.37 -1.58
C ASN A 753 25.51 21.36 -0.73
N ARG A 754 24.86 20.39 -0.07
CA ARG A 754 25.60 19.35 0.67
C ARG A 754 26.08 18.25 -0.26
N ARG A 755 27.36 17.90 -0.17
CA ARG A 755 27.95 16.81 -0.94
C ARG A 755 27.37 15.47 -0.48
N ARG A 756 27.24 14.53 -1.40
CA ARG A 756 26.73 13.16 -1.14
C ARG A 756 27.53 12.41 -0.05
N THR A 757 28.77 12.86 0.25
CA THR A 757 29.65 12.36 1.31
C THR A 757 29.22 12.75 2.72
N ASP A 758 28.31 13.73 2.87
CA ASP A 758 27.84 14.21 4.16
C ASP A 758 26.66 13.39 4.70
N PHE A 759 26.16 12.43 3.93
CA PHE A 759 25.09 11.54 4.36
C PHE A 759 25.66 10.41 5.23
N PRO A 760 25.18 10.23 6.46
CA PRO A 760 25.60 9.09 7.24
C PRO A 760 25.16 7.80 6.52
N CYS A 761 26.15 7.06 6.00
CA CYS A 761 25.93 5.77 5.37
C CYS A 761 25.70 4.68 6.44
N ARG A 762 24.70 4.84 7.31
CA ARG A 762 24.36 3.83 8.33
C ARG A 762 23.06 3.17 7.97
N SER A 763 23.03 1.84 8.07
CA SER A 763 21.86 0.99 7.84
C SER A 763 20.87 1.08 8.98
#